data_511f4997b3647953908a9fae8857a7b2
#
_entry.id   511f4997b3647953908a9fae8857a7b2
#
_cell.length_a   1.000
_cell.length_b   1.000
_cell.length_c   1.000
_cell.angle_alpha   90.00
_cell.angle_beta   90.00
_cell.angle_gamma   90.00
#
_symmetry.space_group_name_H-M   'P 1'
#
loop_
_entity.id
_entity.type
_entity.pdbx_description
1 polymer ?
#
loop_
_entity_poly.entity_id
_entity_poly.type
_entity_poly.pdbx_seq_one_letter_code
_entity_poly.pdbx_strand_id
1 'polypeptide(L)'
;MSKENALFTVVKEDIDFDTLWQQVTDSLDALSGDIWTDTTEHDPGVTLLQATTWNDSDVGYRLSLSLNDLLTEAGKTTLFPPEFGPQGTLCCNTVTPEDYRRAIHDIHSSDIGLTGEEQGFIFDDCALVKEPENSSNTFHWWYDKVNRDYTFTKPADADASEWQELTLRGNNWLYLVPSRYTLALSADNRAKVDTYLADFLASHRNLGEFFAQVIWMQPIDFNLQLEVGLSSDVASIAAIVAQIFEATGGQLIAPAQRYTSAQMREKGYRNEDIFEGPFLHHGWQIDEPSLISDAGMTVSLSALASRLLSIPGVESVNAVSLPSLPTHVWAVDSDKWAWRFDAGYYPRLWGADPFTLLAGDNSPLRLVIKGGIYEKPDVATIKQYLSAPELIVTAPETLPAGTLRDFSSYIPIGNRLPACYQLQQPLLQVEQTIPELHQFLLPVDQMLANMCAEIALIPQLLAFDDRGDVIRGTQWPYSRGSINESVHSEYATALQQFYLADASIFQTDKITPHPVNFPRELEFLQDLLSYFGSSRAARPLTLDMADFMLTQRAYLAQQPELGYDRINIQINKVSALQKRITAIIGLNSEAFEENPDLSNLPFYLIEHRQLLPLVPTTGYDSDQTTTNYVVSGNEVSITAPGSAGKIAVGQLIDLIAIEGDSRLVVGQQMVTRVSGDTFTVNTGNSQQLVNDLQRLQTAWSGGNLRWQSSNIWLQDMDFTLSYAPASQQPANASQKLLSSSDQSPFPAMVAVGDTIVIHAASLSTTMAGSEVSATIEPAAGDDWQIKATILEVNPLAGTLLIEKTADSTNAFPAEADAWRYVWNFDQSAYATTDRFSFVISLVLNRALIASQNIVPDKLITWILQAVMEQFPAHVSLINHWLSESAFKNFAQTYARWQNNGNPLGDDAWSILQMLTLGHLPATALGIGLMRIATDAQRTAVIGADGSQWNTNVIVQEQLLYVPQETATA
;
A
#
# COMPACT_ATOMS: atom_id res chain seq x y z
N MET A 1 20.90 11.09 30.52
CA MET A 1 20.03 12.27 30.63
C MET A 1 20.20 12.86 32.01
N SER A 2 20.75 14.07 32.12
CA SER A 2 20.89 14.77 33.39
C SER A 2 19.51 15.04 33.96
N LYS A 3 19.32 14.68 35.22
CA LYS A 3 18.13 15.07 36.01
C LYS A 3 18.22 16.58 36.28
N GLU A 4 17.85 17.38 35.35
CA GLU A 4 17.37 18.72 35.59
C GLU A 4 15.85 18.68 35.65
N ASN A 5 15.35 18.21 36.78
CA ASN A 5 14.02 18.59 37.21
C ASN A 5 14.14 20.08 37.58
N ALA A 6 13.81 20.94 36.65
CA ALA A 6 13.50 22.31 37.01
C ALA A 6 12.25 22.27 37.87
N LEU A 7 12.43 22.33 39.19
CA LEU A 7 11.37 22.39 40.18
C LEU A 7 10.54 23.69 40.09
N PHE A 8 10.94 24.60 39.24
CA PHE A 8 10.32 25.90 39.03
C PHE A 8 10.15 26.20 37.53
N THR A 9 8.93 26.48 37.13
CA THR A 9 8.68 27.07 35.83
C THR A 9 9.08 28.56 35.92
N VAL A 10 10.10 28.93 35.19
CA VAL A 10 10.49 30.35 35.08
C VAL A 10 9.49 31.00 34.13
N VAL A 11 8.72 31.95 34.65
CA VAL A 11 7.84 32.79 33.81
C VAL A 11 8.72 33.61 32.88
N LYS A 12 8.37 33.67 31.60
CA LYS A 12 9.13 34.47 30.62
C LYS A 12 9.00 35.95 30.99
N GLU A 13 10.09 36.70 30.86
CA GLU A 13 10.13 38.12 31.22
C GLU A 13 9.07 38.95 30.49
N ASP A 14 8.70 38.58 29.26
CA ASP A 14 7.70 39.28 28.44
C ASP A 14 6.25 39.13 28.91
N ILE A 15 5.93 38.17 29.77
CA ILE A 15 4.59 37.93 30.35
C ILE A 15 4.53 38.14 31.84
N ASP A 16 5.63 38.52 32.45
CA ASP A 16 5.68 38.91 33.88
C ASP A 16 4.85 40.17 34.13
N PHE A 17 4.17 40.20 35.26
CA PHE A 17 3.29 41.31 35.58
C PHE A 17 4.02 42.67 35.57
N ASP A 18 5.21 42.73 36.12
CA ASP A 18 5.97 43.99 36.18
C ASP A 18 6.34 44.51 34.81
N THR A 19 6.73 43.61 33.91
CA THR A 19 7.04 43.92 32.51
C THR A 19 5.81 44.38 31.72
N LEU A 20 4.68 43.65 31.85
CA LEU A 20 3.42 44.03 31.21
C LEU A 20 2.90 45.34 31.78
N TRP A 21 3.02 45.56 33.10
CA TRP A 21 2.62 46.80 33.74
C TRP A 21 3.45 47.98 33.25
N GLN A 22 4.75 47.82 33.08
CA GLN A 22 5.60 48.86 32.46
C GLN A 22 5.14 49.22 31.04
N GLN A 23 4.79 48.21 30.23
CA GLN A 23 4.27 48.42 28.88
C GLN A 23 2.94 49.20 28.88
N VAL A 24 2.07 48.85 29.84
CA VAL A 24 0.76 49.55 30.04
C VAL A 24 0.98 50.98 30.44
N THR A 25 1.89 51.27 31.41
CA THR A 25 2.20 52.60 31.84
C THR A 25 2.83 53.46 30.72
N ASP A 26 3.77 52.89 29.97
CA ASP A 26 4.37 53.58 28.80
C ASP A 26 3.33 53.87 27.73
N SER A 27 2.36 52.97 27.52
CA SER A 27 1.26 53.17 26.58
C SER A 27 0.27 54.24 27.07
N LEU A 28 -0.01 54.19 28.37
CA LEU A 28 -0.89 55.18 29.00
C LEU A 28 -0.32 56.61 28.86
N ASP A 29 0.96 56.78 29.16
CA ASP A 29 1.68 58.05 28.99
C ASP A 29 1.70 58.51 27.52
N ALA A 30 1.92 57.62 26.59
CA ALA A 30 1.97 57.97 25.17
C ALA A 30 0.59 58.34 24.57
N LEU A 31 -0.50 57.69 25.04
CA LEU A 31 -1.85 57.88 24.52
C LEU A 31 -2.65 58.96 25.20
N SER A 32 -2.44 59.18 26.50
CA SER A 32 -3.30 60.02 27.34
C SER A 32 -2.54 60.86 28.36
N GLY A 33 -1.23 60.89 28.39
CA GLY A 33 -0.43 61.62 29.39
C GLY A 33 -0.72 63.14 29.48
N ASP A 34 -1.22 63.73 28.42
CA ASP A 34 -1.66 65.15 28.44
C ASP A 34 -3.03 65.35 29.14
N ILE A 35 -3.84 64.31 29.25
CA ILE A 35 -5.23 64.38 29.81
C ILE A 35 -5.29 63.69 31.16
N TRP A 36 -4.65 62.56 31.29
CA TRP A 36 -4.61 61.74 32.53
C TRP A 36 -3.23 61.90 33.17
N THR A 37 -3.14 62.91 34.05
CA THR A 37 -1.89 63.39 34.66
C THR A 37 -1.57 62.72 35.99
N ASP A 38 -2.55 62.12 36.66
CA ASP A 38 -2.35 61.32 37.91
C ASP A 38 -2.33 59.84 37.60
N THR A 39 -1.15 59.28 37.45
CA THR A 39 -0.90 57.85 37.21
C THR A 39 -0.38 57.17 38.48
N THR A 40 -0.67 57.71 39.62
CA THR A 40 -0.28 57.10 40.92
C THR A 40 -1.16 55.93 41.27
N GLU A 41 -0.68 55.03 42.13
CA GLU A 41 -1.40 53.83 42.58
C GLU A 41 -2.75 54.12 43.30
N HIS A 42 -3.02 55.36 43.61
CA HIS A 42 -4.28 55.80 44.25
C HIS A 42 -5.39 56.13 43.22
N ASP A 43 -5.05 56.22 41.98
CA ASP A 43 -6.04 56.49 40.92
C ASP A 43 -6.90 55.23 40.64
N PRO A 44 -8.24 55.41 40.61
CA PRO A 44 -9.14 54.28 40.36
C PRO A 44 -8.93 53.66 38.96
N GLY A 45 -8.58 54.41 37.96
CA GLY A 45 -8.28 53.92 36.63
C GLY A 45 -7.01 53.09 36.59
N VAL A 46 -5.95 53.55 37.29
CA VAL A 46 -4.71 52.80 37.46
C VAL A 46 -5.00 51.44 38.14
N THR A 47 -5.81 51.41 39.21
CA THR A 47 -6.22 50.19 39.91
C THR A 47 -6.97 49.20 38.96
N LEU A 48 -7.84 49.70 38.09
CA LEU A 48 -8.53 48.91 37.08
C LEU A 48 -7.55 48.32 36.06
N LEU A 49 -6.60 49.11 35.56
CA LEU A 49 -5.59 48.67 34.64
C LEU A 49 -4.66 47.62 35.27
N GLN A 50 -4.26 47.79 36.54
CA GLN A 50 -3.45 46.79 37.26
C GLN A 50 -4.19 45.43 37.39
N ALA A 51 -5.50 45.44 37.75
CA ALA A 51 -6.29 44.20 37.81
C ALA A 51 -6.46 43.54 36.45
N THR A 52 -6.60 44.34 35.41
CA THR A 52 -6.63 43.82 34.00
C THR A 52 -5.31 43.22 33.60
N THR A 53 -4.18 43.93 33.80
CA THR A 53 -2.83 43.43 33.53
C THR A 53 -2.52 42.16 34.29
N TRP A 54 -2.97 42.03 35.51
CA TRP A 54 -2.80 40.81 36.29
C TRP A 54 -3.50 39.59 35.64
N ASN A 55 -4.74 39.79 35.17
CA ASN A 55 -5.47 38.72 34.48
C ASN A 55 -4.84 38.39 33.13
N ASP A 56 -4.31 39.37 32.42
CA ASP A 56 -3.58 39.16 31.17
C ASP A 56 -2.28 38.36 31.41
N SER A 57 -1.54 38.70 32.46
CA SER A 57 -0.36 37.93 32.93
C SER A 57 -0.72 36.48 33.29
N ASP A 58 -1.86 36.25 33.95
CA ASP A 58 -2.36 34.90 34.29
C ASP A 58 -2.65 34.07 33.02
N VAL A 59 -3.27 34.66 32.02
CA VAL A 59 -3.51 33.99 30.70
C VAL A 59 -2.19 33.69 29.98
N GLY A 60 -1.28 34.67 29.96
CA GLY A 60 0.07 34.50 29.43
C GLY A 60 0.84 33.36 30.12
N TYR A 61 0.78 33.35 31.46
CA TYR A 61 1.36 32.25 32.24
C TYR A 61 0.83 30.85 31.84
N ARG A 62 -0.50 30.73 31.69
CA ARG A 62 -1.11 29.45 31.24
C ARG A 62 -0.58 29.02 29.87
N LEU A 63 -0.47 29.93 28.93
CA LEU A 63 0.13 29.64 27.60
C LEU A 63 1.60 29.30 27.67
N SER A 64 2.34 29.78 28.67
CA SER A 64 3.78 29.48 28.83
C SER A 64 4.06 28.13 29.45
N LEU A 65 3.06 27.41 29.93
CA LEU A 65 3.22 26.06 30.46
C LEU A 65 3.70 25.06 29.39
N SER A 66 4.20 23.93 29.87
CA SER A 66 4.70 22.90 28.97
C SER A 66 3.59 22.44 28.02
N LEU A 67 3.98 22.15 26.78
CA LEU A 67 3.04 21.60 25.78
C LEU A 67 2.36 20.31 26.30
N ASN A 68 3.10 19.53 27.08
CA ASN A 68 2.55 18.33 27.71
C ASN A 68 1.36 18.66 28.63
N ASP A 69 1.46 19.71 29.47
CA ASP A 69 0.37 20.13 30.32
C ASP A 69 -0.80 20.68 29.48
N LEU A 70 -0.50 21.48 28.46
CA LEU A 70 -1.50 22.08 27.58
C LEU A 70 -2.31 21.04 26.78
N LEU A 71 -1.71 19.91 26.43
CA LEU A 71 -2.35 18.84 25.67
C LEU A 71 -3.02 17.76 26.55
N THR A 72 -2.87 17.84 27.88
CA THR A 72 -3.47 16.84 28.78
C THR A 72 -4.96 17.04 28.96
N GLU A 73 -5.74 16.02 28.61
CA GLU A 73 -7.21 16.01 28.76
C GLU A 73 -7.68 15.13 29.91
N ALA A 74 -8.82 15.48 30.47
CA ALA A 74 -9.46 14.68 31.54
C ALA A 74 -9.89 13.30 30.97
N GLY A 75 -9.46 12.23 31.63
CA GLY A 75 -9.80 10.86 31.24
C GLY A 75 -8.86 10.21 30.22
N LYS A 76 -7.93 10.94 29.63
CA LYS A 76 -6.87 10.39 28.81
C LYS A 76 -5.60 10.16 29.65
N THR A 77 -4.92 9.05 29.42
CA THR A 77 -3.69 8.67 30.14
C THR A 77 -2.42 9.09 29.39
N THR A 78 -2.53 9.42 28.12
CA THR A 78 -1.45 9.83 27.23
C THR A 78 -1.86 11.05 26.42
N LEU A 79 -0.89 11.83 25.95
CA LEU A 79 -1.13 13.04 25.14
C LEU A 79 -1.61 12.71 23.71
N PHE A 80 -1.20 11.56 23.20
CA PHE A 80 -1.48 11.11 21.83
C PHE A 80 -2.13 9.73 21.86
N PRO A 81 -2.95 9.37 20.88
CA PRO A 81 -3.41 8.00 20.68
C PRO A 81 -2.22 7.04 20.59
N PRO A 82 -2.35 5.79 21.07
CA PRO A 82 -1.27 4.79 21.01
C PRO A 82 -0.69 4.57 19.60
N GLU A 83 -1.52 4.71 18.59
CA GLU A 83 -1.17 4.56 17.16
C GLU A 83 -0.13 5.58 16.72
N PHE A 84 -0.10 6.76 17.34
CA PHE A 84 0.88 7.82 17.11
C PHE A 84 2.15 7.68 17.93
N GLY A 85 2.31 6.58 18.66
CA GLY A 85 3.56 6.24 19.34
C GLY A 85 4.67 5.89 18.36
N PRO A 86 5.94 5.77 18.86
CA PRO A 86 7.09 5.47 18.00
C PRO A 86 6.93 4.19 17.17
N GLN A 87 6.29 3.18 17.71
CA GLN A 87 6.03 1.91 17.05
C GLN A 87 5.04 2.03 15.89
N GLY A 88 4.03 2.91 16.00
CA GLY A 88 3.05 3.14 14.94
C GLY A 88 3.54 4.11 13.87
N THR A 89 4.43 5.06 14.23
CA THR A 89 4.84 6.14 13.31
C THR A 89 6.20 5.90 12.65
N LEU A 90 7.10 5.14 13.27
CA LEU A 90 8.44 4.88 12.73
C LEU A 90 8.54 3.53 12.02
N CYS A 91 7.77 2.52 12.48
CA CYS A 91 7.71 1.24 11.79
C CYS A 91 7.04 1.36 10.42
N CYS A 92 7.51 0.57 9.47
CA CYS A 92 6.87 0.39 8.17
C CYS A 92 6.63 -1.10 7.92
N ASN A 93 5.74 -1.41 6.98
CA ASN A 93 5.54 -2.79 6.54
C ASN A 93 6.82 -3.31 5.84
N THR A 94 6.86 -4.61 5.57
CA THR A 94 8.01 -5.24 4.90
C THR A 94 8.25 -4.65 3.52
N VAL A 95 9.46 -4.15 3.28
CA VAL A 95 9.89 -3.54 2.02
C VAL A 95 11.14 -4.23 1.46
N THR A 96 12.14 -4.44 2.30
CA THR A 96 13.40 -5.05 1.93
C THR A 96 13.42 -6.56 2.21
N PRO A 97 14.33 -7.33 1.60
CA PRO A 97 14.50 -8.74 1.95
C PRO A 97 14.76 -8.98 3.45
N GLU A 98 15.48 -8.06 4.07
CA GLU A 98 15.78 -8.07 5.51
C GLU A 98 14.51 -7.85 6.35
N ASP A 99 13.60 -6.96 5.91
CA ASP A 99 12.32 -6.76 6.59
C ASP A 99 11.45 -8.02 6.56
N TYR A 100 11.36 -8.67 5.39
CA TYR A 100 10.67 -9.96 5.28
C TYR A 100 11.29 -11.01 6.19
N ARG A 101 12.62 -11.04 6.28
CA ARG A 101 13.31 -11.95 7.17
C ARG A 101 12.95 -11.71 8.63
N ARG A 102 12.98 -10.44 9.09
CA ARG A 102 12.60 -10.06 10.46
C ARG A 102 11.15 -10.42 10.75
N ALA A 103 10.22 -10.07 9.86
CA ALA A 103 8.80 -10.32 10.06
C ALA A 103 8.45 -11.83 10.07
N ILE A 104 9.08 -12.62 9.18
CA ILE A 104 8.86 -14.07 9.12
C ILE A 104 9.49 -14.77 10.35
N HIS A 105 10.65 -14.33 10.81
CA HIS A 105 11.24 -14.81 12.05
C HIS A 105 10.36 -14.52 13.27
N ASP A 106 9.57 -13.45 13.23
CA ASP A 106 8.71 -13.06 14.34
C ASP A 106 7.45 -13.91 14.48
N ILE A 107 7.10 -14.69 13.45
CA ILE A 107 5.90 -15.54 13.48
C ILE A 107 6.04 -16.63 14.54
N HIS A 108 5.17 -16.55 15.55
CA HIS A 108 5.11 -17.50 16.67
C HIS A 108 3.81 -18.30 16.64
N SER A 109 3.81 -19.46 17.25
CA SER A 109 2.63 -20.36 17.30
C SER A 109 1.39 -19.72 17.93
N SER A 110 1.57 -18.75 18.84
CA SER A 110 0.47 -17.98 19.44
C SER A 110 -0.27 -17.10 18.45
N ASP A 111 0.43 -16.57 17.44
CA ASP A 111 -0.15 -15.67 16.44
C ASP A 111 -1.10 -16.43 15.50
N ILE A 112 -0.82 -17.71 15.31
CA ILE A 112 -1.60 -18.63 14.47
C ILE A 112 -2.73 -19.30 15.26
N GLY A 113 -2.76 -19.12 16.59
CA GLY A 113 -3.72 -19.79 17.46
C GLY A 113 -3.48 -21.30 17.59
N LEU A 114 -2.22 -21.74 17.46
CA LEU A 114 -1.85 -23.12 17.71
C LEU A 114 -1.81 -23.35 19.22
N THR A 115 -2.75 -24.16 19.72
CA THR A 115 -2.86 -24.50 21.15
C THR A 115 -2.14 -25.81 21.42
N GLY A 116 -1.21 -25.82 22.37
CA GLY A 116 -0.46 -26.98 22.82
C GLY A 116 0.39 -26.65 24.04
N GLU A 117 0.94 -27.71 24.70
CA GLU A 117 1.84 -27.51 25.85
C GLU A 117 3.20 -26.89 25.43
N GLU A 118 3.64 -27.21 24.22
CA GLU A 118 4.84 -26.62 23.64
C GLU A 118 4.45 -25.51 22.65
N GLN A 119 5.07 -24.37 22.77
CA GLN A 119 4.95 -23.24 21.86
C GLN A 119 6.33 -22.89 21.31
N GLY A 120 6.37 -22.27 20.12
CA GLY A 120 7.64 -21.91 19.51
C GLY A 120 7.50 -21.05 18.26
N PHE A 121 8.61 -20.49 17.82
CA PHE A 121 8.71 -19.80 16.57
C PHE A 121 8.60 -20.79 15.40
N ILE A 122 7.95 -20.33 14.33
CA ILE A 122 7.66 -21.19 13.17
C ILE A 122 8.91 -21.38 12.29
N PHE A 123 9.74 -20.35 12.15
CA PHE A 123 10.91 -20.37 11.27
C PHE A 123 12.19 -20.07 12.04
N ASP A 124 13.26 -20.81 11.73
CA ASP A 124 14.61 -20.57 12.25
C ASP A 124 15.39 -19.60 11.37
N ASP A 125 15.15 -19.62 10.04
CA ASP A 125 15.73 -18.68 9.07
C ASP A 125 14.84 -18.58 7.84
N CYS A 126 15.00 -17.50 7.09
CA CYS A 126 14.41 -17.35 5.76
C CYS A 126 15.23 -16.38 4.91
N ALA A 127 15.06 -16.48 3.60
CA ALA A 127 15.65 -15.55 2.66
C ALA A 127 14.70 -15.27 1.49
N LEU A 128 14.52 -14.00 1.19
CA LEU A 128 13.83 -13.55 -0.01
C LEU A 128 14.89 -13.27 -1.09
N VAL A 129 14.80 -13.98 -2.20
CA VAL A 129 15.77 -13.92 -3.29
C VAL A 129 15.02 -13.61 -4.58
N LYS A 130 15.59 -12.77 -5.44
CA LYS A 130 15.01 -12.55 -6.78
C LYS A 130 15.00 -13.85 -7.57
N GLU A 131 13.95 -14.07 -8.35
CA GLU A 131 13.85 -15.24 -9.21
C GLU A 131 15.08 -15.35 -10.13
N PRO A 132 15.81 -16.51 -10.13
CA PRO A 132 16.98 -16.70 -10.98
C PRO A 132 16.60 -16.79 -12.45
N GLU A 133 17.25 -16.04 -13.32
CA GLU A 133 16.91 -15.97 -14.76
C GLU A 133 17.05 -17.30 -15.50
N ASN A 134 17.92 -18.20 -15.07
CA ASN A 134 18.27 -19.43 -15.77
C ASN A 134 18.06 -20.72 -14.95
N SER A 135 17.16 -20.68 -13.99
CA SER A 135 16.82 -21.88 -13.22
C SER A 135 15.86 -22.79 -13.99
N SER A 136 16.00 -24.09 -13.85
CA SER A 136 15.04 -25.07 -14.35
C SER A 136 13.65 -24.96 -13.73
N ASN A 137 13.54 -24.23 -12.61
CA ASN A 137 12.30 -23.99 -11.89
C ASN A 137 11.70 -22.60 -12.19
N THR A 138 12.33 -21.78 -13.01
CA THR A 138 11.80 -20.51 -13.47
C THR A 138 10.74 -20.75 -14.53
N PHE A 139 9.57 -20.13 -14.36
CA PHE A 139 8.50 -20.23 -15.35
C PHE A 139 8.73 -19.24 -16.46
N HIS A 140 8.69 -19.75 -17.71
CA HIS A 140 8.88 -18.94 -18.90
C HIS A 140 7.54 -18.58 -19.51
N TRP A 141 7.42 -17.33 -19.94
CA TRP A 141 6.33 -16.85 -20.77
C TRP A 141 6.79 -16.79 -22.21
N TRP A 142 5.89 -17.15 -23.12
CA TRP A 142 6.10 -17.09 -24.55
C TRP A 142 5.10 -16.17 -25.20
N TYR A 143 5.55 -15.35 -26.13
CA TYR A 143 4.71 -14.53 -26.96
C TYR A 143 4.68 -15.11 -28.36
N ASP A 144 3.49 -15.47 -28.85
CA ASP A 144 3.22 -15.88 -30.23
C ASP A 144 2.98 -14.61 -31.07
N LYS A 145 3.88 -14.34 -32.00
CA LYS A 145 3.79 -13.16 -32.87
C LYS A 145 2.71 -13.28 -33.93
N VAL A 146 2.32 -14.50 -34.32
CA VAL A 146 1.30 -14.75 -35.36
C VAL A 146 -0.08 -14.52 -34.76
N ASN A 147 -0.37 -15.19 -33.62
CA ASN A 147 -1.66 -15.08 -32.95
C ASN A 147 -1.71 -13.91 -31.98
N ARG A 148 -0.58 -13.23 -31.73
CA ARG A 148 -0.41 -12.12 -30.78
C ARG A 148 -0.91 -12.46 -29.37
N ASP A 149 -0.46 -13.59 -28.86
CA ASP A 149 -0.94 -14.17 -27.62
C ASP A 149 0.19 -14.53 -26.67
N TYR A 150 -0.11 -14.59 -25.39
CA TYR A 150 0.85 -14.95 -24.34
C TYR A 150 0.47 -16.29 -23.72
N THR A 151 1.45 -17.18 -23.62
CA THR A 151 1.25 -18.52 -23.05
C THR A 151 2.48 -18.97 -22.25
N PHE A 152 2.31 -19.95 -21.36
CA PHE A 152 3.42 -20.62 -20.69
C PHE A 152 4.09 -21.68 -21.56
N THR A 153 3.47 -22.09 -22.65
CA THR A 153 3.93 -23.20 -23.47
C THR A 153 4.23 -22.77 -24.87
N LYS A 154 5.37 -23.20 -25.36
CA LYS A 154 5.76 -23.07 -26.75
C LYS A 154 5.61 -24.44 -27.40
N PRO A 155 4.92 -24.58 -28.55
CA PRO A 155 4.88 -25.83 -29.29
C PRO A 155 6.29 -26.31 -29.61
N ALA A 156 6.53 -27.63 -29.56
CA ALA A 156 7.86 -28.19 -29.74
C ALA A 156 8.45 -27.98 -31.17
N ASP A 157 7.56 -27.81 -32.15
CA ASP A 157 7.84 -27.57 -33.55
C ASP A 157 7.69 -26.10 -33.98
N ALA A 158 7.47 -25.20 -33.01
CA ALA A 158 7.25 -23.78 -33.28
C ALA A 158 8.49 -23.12 -33.90
N ASP A 159 8.30 -22.33 -34.94
CA ASP A 159 9.37 -21.54 -35.56
C ASP A 159 9.88 -20.47 -34.55
N ALA A 160 11.19 -20.46 -34.36
CA ALA A 160 11.83 -19.51 -33.46
C ALA A 160 11.64 -18.03 -33.86
N SER A 161 11.32 -17.77 -35.14
CA SER A 161 11.04 -16.42 -35.64
C SER A 161 9.64 -15.93 -35.27
N GLU A 162 8.71 -16.84 -35.01
CA GLU A 162 7.32 -16.56 -34.68
C GLU A 162 7.05 -16.49 -33.16
N TRP A 163 7.92 -17.14 -32.38
CA TRP A 163 7.79 -17.22 -30.94
C TRP A 163 8.93 -16.51 -30.22
N GLN A 164 8.59 -15.71 -29.23
CA GLN A 164 9.57 -14.99 -28.44
C GLN A 164 9.38 -15.28 -26.95
N GLU A 165 10.49 -15.54 -26.28
CA GLU A 165 10.51 -15.65 -24.82
C GLU A 165 10.33 -14.28 -24.19
N LEU A 166 9.47 -14.21 -23.17
CA LEU A 166 9.19 -13.02 -22.37
C LEU A 166 9.63 -13.28 -20.94
N THR A 167 10.60 -12.53 -20.46
CA THR A 167 11.03 -12.56 -19.06
C THR A 167 10.28 -11.50 -18.29
N LEU A 168 9.42 -11.92 -17.36
CA LEU A 168 8.73 -11.03 -16.42
C LEU A 168 9.64 -10.71 -15.23
N ARG A 169 9.59 -9.49 -14.77
CA ARG A 169 10.36 -9.01 -13.62
C ARG A 169 9.48 -8.85 -12.39
N GLY A 170 10.11 -8.70 -11.21
CA GLY A 170 9.37 -8.52 -9.95
C GLY A 170 9.00 -9.83 -9.26
N ASN A 171 9.38 -10.99 -9.82
CA ASN A 171 9.19 -12.27 -9.15
C ASN A 171 10.30 -12.51 -8.12
N ASN A 172 9.90 -12.98 -6.95
CA ASN A 172 10.78 -13.36 -5.86
C ASN A 172 10.53 -14.81 -5.44
N TRP A 173 11.57 -15.48 -4.98
CA TRP A 173 11.49 -16.78 -4.33
C TRP A 173 11.76 -16.62 -2.84
N LEU A 174 10.90 -17.23 -2.03
CA LEU A 174 11.04 -17.23 -0.59
C LEU A 174 11.49 -18.61 -0.11
N TYR A 175 12.71 -18.68 0.44
CA TYR A 175 13.23 -19.85 1.09
C TYR A 175 12.92 -19.80 2.59
N LEU A 176 12.38 -20.87 3.13
CA LEU A 176 11.95 -20.98 4.53
C LEU A 176 12.64 -22.15 5.21
N VAL A 177 13.33 -21.90 6.29
CA VAL A 177 13.89 -22.93 7.17
C VAL A 177 12.91 -23.18 8.31
N PRO A 178 12.17 -24.30 8.31
CA PRO A 178 11.26 -24.60 9.39
C PRO A 178 12.02 -24.87 10.68
N SER A 179 11.51 -24.37 11.80
CA SER A 179 12.05 -24.66 13.12
C SER A 179 11.82 -26.14 13.50
N ARG A 180 12.54 -26.60 14.52
CA ARG A 180 12.31 -27.96 15.07
C ARG A 180 10.88 -28.11 15.57
N TYR A 181 10.29 -27.07 16.15
CA TYR A 181 8.88 -27.03 16.54
C TYR A 181 7.95 -27.28 15.34
N THR A 182 8.17 -26.57 14.25
CA THR A 182 7.37 -26.68 13.02
C THR A 182 7.49 -28.05 12.36
N LEU A 183 8.67 -28.67 12.39
CA LEU A 183 8.88 -30.02 11.87
C LEU A 183 8.12 -31.10 12.68
N ALA A 184 7.80 -30.81 13.94
CA ALA A 184 7.06 -31.73 14.81
C ALA A 184 5.54 -31.54 14.77
N LEU A 185 5.03 -30.53 14.07
CA LEU A 185 3.61 -30.21 13.96
C LEU A 185 2.83 -31.32 13.25
N SER A 186 1.57 -31.53 13.67
CA SER A 186 0.61 -32.36 12.94
C SER A 186 0.27 -31.75 11.57
N ALA A 187 -0.23 -32.53 10.64
CA ALA A 187 -0.63 -32.11 9.32
C ALA A 187 -1.69 -30.97 9.38
N ASP A 188 -2.65 -31.05 10.32
CA ASP A 188 -3.69 -30.03 10.48
C ASP A 188 -3.11 -28.69 10.96
N ASN A 189 -2.17 -28.74 11.92
CA ASN A 189 -1.51 -27.53 12.40
C ASN A 189 -0.56 -26.96 11.35
N ARG A 190 0.08 -27.82 10.55
CA ARG A 190 0.89 -27.37 9.42
C ARG A 190 0.05 -26.64 8.37
N ALA A 191 -1.14 -27.13 8.05
CA ALA A 191 -2.06 -26.46 7.13
C ALA A 191 -2.48 -25.06 7.63
N LYS A 192 -2.62 -24.87 8.97
CA LYS A 192 -2.86 -23.54 9.54
C LYS A 192 -1.66 -22.60 9.34
N VAL A 193 -0.45 -23.11 9.50
CA VAL A 193 0.77 -22.32 9.24
C VAL A 193 0.84 -21.90 7.77
N ASP A 194 0.55 -22.83 6.85
CA ASP A 194 0.55 -22.54 5.41
C ASP A 194 -0.50 -21.48 5.04
N THR A 195 -1.70 -21.53 5.65
CA THR A 195 -2.75 -20.53 5.45
C THR A 195 -2.32 -19.19 6.00
N TYR A 196 -1.83 -19.12 7.23
CA TYR A 196 -1.35 -17.87 7.84
C TYR A 196 -0.22 -17.22 7.02
N LEU A 197 0.73 -18.04 6.56
CA LEU A 197 1.83 -17.57 5.71
C LEU A 197 1.33 -17.02 4.38
N ALA A 198 0.36 -17.68 3.75
CA ALA A 198 -0.24 -17.21 2.50
C ALA A 198 -0.94 -15.85 2.70
N ASP A 199 -1.71 -15.69 3.77
CA ASP A 199 -2.38 -14.44 4.13
C ASP A 199 -1.37 -13.34 4.47
N PHE A 200 -0.30 -13.68 5.20
CA PHE A 200 0.80 -12.77 5.50
C PHE A 200 1.46 -12.26 4.21
N LEU A 201 1.85 -13.15 3.30
CA LEU A 201 2.50 -12.77 2.03
C LEU A 201 1.57 -11.94 1.14
N ALA A 202 0.28 -12.25 1.12
CA ALA A 202 -0.71 -11.49 0.36
C ALA A 202 -0.89 -10.07 0.89
N SER A 203 -0.86 -9.89 2.22
CA SER A 203 -1.06 -8.58 2.87
C SER A 203 0.21 -7.72 2.93
N HIS A 204 1.39 -8.33 2.80
CA HIS A 204 2.69 -7.63 2.92
C HIS A 204 3.43 -7.51 1.58
N ARG A 205 2.75 -7.74 0.46
CA ARG A 205 3.32 -7.68 -0.87
C ARG A 205 3.60 -6.23 -1.29
N ASN A 206 4.79 -5.99 -1.81
CA ASN A 206 5.14 -4.70 -2.41
C ASN A 206 4.55 -4.52 -3.81
N LEU A 207 4.39 -3.28 -4.21
CA LEU A 207 3.90 -2.89 -5.52
C LEU A 207 4.83 -3.43 -6.63
N GLY A 208 4.28 -4.24 -7.54
CA GLY A 208 5.03 -4.85 -8.65
C GLY A 208 5.85 -6.08 -8.28
N GLU A 209 5.87 -6.50 -7.02
CA GLU A 209 6.61 -7.68 -6.57
C GLU A 209 5.67 -8.84 -6.24
N PHE A 210 6.08 -10.05 -6.55
CA PHE A 210 5.28 -11.26 -6.39
C PHE A 210 6.12 -12.41 -5.86
N PHE A 211 5.52 -13.24 -5.00
CA PHE A 211 6.15 -14.47 -4.51
C PHE A 211 5.85 -15.62 -5.48
N ALA A 212 6.69 -15.77 -6.50
CA ALA A 212 6.50 -16.80 -7.52
C ALA A 212 6.67 -18.21 -6.95
N GLN A 213 7.55 -18.40 -5.96
CA GLN A 213 7.73 -19.66 -5.26
C GLN A 213 7.95 -19.44 -3.77
N VAL A 214 7.33 -20.29 -2.96
CA VAL A 214 7.59 -20.42 -1.52
C VAL A 214 8.19 -21.81 -1.28
N ILE A 215 9.45 -21.84 -0.95
CA ILE A 215 10.26 -23.08 -0.88
C ILE A 215 10.51 -23.42 0.57
N TRP A 216 9.81 -24.44 1.07
CA TRP A 216 10.10 -25.04 2.37
C TRP A 216 11.37 -25.91 2.25
N MET A 217 12.44 -25.43 2.85
CA MET A 217 13.73 -26.11 2.77
C MET A 217 13.69 -27.44 3.52
N GLN A 218 14.39 -28.43 2.97
CA GLN A 218 14.45 -29.78 3.51
C GLN A 218 15.68 -29.94 4.42
N PRO A 219 15.52 -30.51 5.63
CA PRO A 219 16.66 -30.70 6.53
C PRO A 219 17.56 -31.84 6.04
N ILE A 220 18.86 -31.61 6.04
CA ILE A 220 19.90 -32.62 5.87
C ILE A 220 20.59 -32.83 7.21
N ASP A 221 20.60 -34.06 7.70
CA ASP A 221 21.27 -34.38 8.95
C ASP A 221 22.78 -34.20 8.82
N PHE A 222 23.28 -33.18 9.47
CA PHE A 222 24.67 -32.77 9.42
C PHE A 222 25.42 -33.29 10.67
N ASN A 223 26.00 -34.50 10.54
CA ASN A 223 26.67 -35.21 11.63
C ASN A 223 28.16 -34.74 11.75
N LEU A 224 28.32 -33.48 12.05
CA LEU A 224 29.63 -32.84 12.26
C LEU A 224 30.33 -33.46 13.47
N GLN A 225 31.56 -33.97 13.29
CA GLN A 225 32.41 -34.45 14.38
C GLN A 225 33.29 -33.35 14.91
N LEU A 226 33.19 -33.13 16.22
CA LEU A 226 33.97 -32.11 16.95
C LEU A 226 34.78 -32.76 18.03
N GLU A 227 36.04 -32.39 18.10
CA GLU A 227 36.91 -32.71 19.25
C GLU A 227 37.40 -31.43 19.90
N VAL A 228 36.97 -31.18 21.11
CA VAL A 228 37.17 -29.93 21.86
C VAL A 228 37.95 -30.18 23.15
N GLY A 229 39.04 -29.46 23.33
CA GLY A 229 39.80 -29.48 24.58
C GLY A 229 39.25 -28.43 25.57
N LEU A 230 38.97 -28.93 26.78
CA LEU A 230 38.45 -28.08 27.86
C LEU A 230 39.48 -27.74 28.89
N SER A 231 39.37 -26.61 29.54
CA SER A 231 40.16 -26.16 30.67
C SER A 231 39.89 -27.06 31.90
N SER A 232 40.90 -27.26 32.73
CA SER A 232 40.78 -28.08 33.92
C SER A 232 39.95 -27.46 35.05
N ASP A 233 39.60 -26.20 34.95
CA ASP A 233 38.85 -25.41 35.93
C ASP A 233 37.35 -25.20 35.55
N VAL A 234 36.88 -25.96 34.56
CA VAL A 234 35.49 -25.89 34.12
C VAL A 234 34.53 -26.30 35.23
N ALA A 235 33.64 -25.40 35.58
CA ALA A 235 32.67 -25.62 36.66
C ALA A 235 31.53 -26.62 36.27
N SER A 236 31.08 -26.63 35.02
CA SER A 236 30.03 -27.50 34.50
C SER A 236 30.29 -27.87 33.04
N ILE A 237 30.54 -29.14 32.80
CA ILE A 237 30.74 -29.67 31.45
C ILE A 237 29.41 -29.60 30.65
N ALA A 238 28.27 -29.85 31.31
CA ALA A 238 26.96 -29.78 30.65
C ALA A 238 26.66 -28.34 30.14
N ALA A 239 27.04 -27.32 30.88
CA ALA A 239 26.89 -25.92 30.43
C ALA A 239 27.73 -25.64 29.18
N ILE A 240 28.98 -26.12 29.12
CA ILE A 240 29.83 -25.92 27.93
C ILE A 240 29.26 -26.72 26.74
N VAL A 241 28.77 -27.92 26.94
CA VAL A 241 28.14 -28.70 25.85
C VAL A 241 26.94 -27.98 25.30
N ALA A 242 26.10 -27.38 26.16
CA ALA A 242 24.96 -26.58 25.72
C ALA A 242 25.44 -25.37 24.88
N GLN A 243 26.48 -24.64 25.35
CA GLN A 243 27.06 -23.52 24.61
C GLN A 243 27.72 -23.94 23.28
N ILE A 244 28.38 -25.10 23.23
CA ILE A 244 28.94 -25.66 21.98
C ILE A 244 27.81 -25.98 21.01
N PHE A 245 26.70 -26.57 21.49
CA PHE A 245 25.54 -26.90 20.66
C PHE A 245 24.92 -25.63 20.08
N GLU A 246 24.65 -24.62 20.91
CA GLU A 246 24.09 -23.34 20.52
C GLU A 246 25.02 -22.57 19.55
N ALA A 247 26.32 -22.50 19.84
CA ALA A 247 27.29 -21.84 19.00
C ALA A 247 27.44 -22.52 17.62
N THR A 248 27.41 -23.86 17.60
CA THR A 248 27.48 -24.65 16.36
C THR A 248 26.21 -24.50 15.55
N GLY A 249 25.06 -24.59 16.20
CA GLY A 249 23.75 -24.39 15.57
C GLY A 249 23.62 -22.99 14.98
N GLY A 250 23.99 -21.96 15.74
CA GLY A 250 23.94 -20.57 15.31
C GLY A 250 24.97 -20.19 14.23
N GLN A 251 25.99 -21.06 13.98
CA GLN A 251 26.89 -20.91 12.82
C GLN A 251 26.35 -21.57 11.55
N LEU A 252 25.49 -22.57 11.72
CA LEU A 252 24.85 -23.27 10.60
C LEU A 252 23.59 -22.56 10.14
N ILE A 253 22.81 -22.07 11.07
CA ILE A 253 21.59 -21.29 10.85
C ILE A 253 21.65 -20.16 11.86
N ALA A 254 21.62 -18.90 11.39
CA ALA A 254 21.65 -17.74 12.26
C ALA A 254 20.26 -17.47 12.87
N PRO A 255 19.92 -17.98 14.08
CA PRO A 255 18.62 -17.73 14.67
C PRO A 255 18.48 -16.25 15.04
N ALA A 256 17.28 -15.73 14.94
CA ALA A 256 17.00 -14.35 15.30
C ALA A 256 17.28 -14.10 16.79
N GLN A 257 18.14 -13.12 17.09
CA GLN A 257 18.37 -12.64 18.45
C GLN A 257 17.37 -11.55 18.78
N ARG A 258 16.59 -11.74 19.81
CA ARG A 258 15.48 -10.86 20.20
C ARG A 258 15.81 -10.05 21.44
N TYR A 259 15.42 -8.78 21.41
CA TYR A 259 15.71 -7.83 22.49
C TYR A 259 14.49 -6.96 22.76
N THR A 260 14.35 -6.50 24.00
CA THR A 260 13.43 -5.41 24.31
C THR A 260 13.99 -4.09 23.79
N SER A 261 13.12 -3.08 23.58
CA SER A 261 13.57 -1.73 23.19
C SER A 261 14.58 -1.12 24.20
N ALA A 262 14.39 -1.41 25.49
CA ALA A 262 15.33 -1.00 26.53
C ALA A 262 16.72 -1.63 26.35
N GLN A 263 16.77 -2.94 26.09
CA GLN A 263 18.03 -3.65 25.83
C GLN A 263 18.73 -3.15 24.56
N MET A 264 17.94 -2.81 23.51
CA MET A 264 18.51 -2.23 22.29
C MET A 264 19.16 -0.86 22.57
N ARG A 265 18.49 -0.01 23.36
CA ARG A 265 19.05 1.29 23.79
C ARG A 265 20.33 1.12 24.64
N GLU A 266 20.38 0.12 25.54
CA GLU A 266 21.59 -0.21 26.30
C GLU A 266 22.74 -0.64 25.39
N LYS A 267 22.45 -1.28 24.27
CA LYS A 267 23.44 -1.62 23.23
C LYS A 267 23.86 -0.42 22.37
N GLY A 268 23.23 0.74 22.54
CA GLY A 268 23.57 1.98 21.84
C GLY A 268 22.76 2.27 20.58
N TYR A 269 21.71 1.49 20.29
CA TYR A 269 20.80 1.78 19.18
C TYR A 269 19.89 2.97 19.51
N ARG A 270 19.65 3.84 18.53
CA ARG A 270 18.70 4.96 18.64
C ARG A 270 17.29 4.48 18.37
N ASN A 271 16.29 5.29 18.71
CA ASN A 271 14.90 4.93 18.43
C ASN A 271 14.64 4.71 16.93
N GLU A 272 15.21 5.54 16.06
CA GLU A 272 15.09 5.39 14.61
C GLU A 272 15.65 4.04 14.13
N ASP A 273 16.73 3.56 14.73
CA ASP A 273 17.37 2.28 14.38
C ASP A 273 16.58 1.07 14.95
N ILE A 274 15.93 1.25 16.12
CA ILE A 274 15.16 0.17 16.79
C ILE A 274 13.83 -0.08 16.04
N PHE A 275 13.14 1.00 15.66
CA PHE A 275 11.82 0.95 15.04
C PHE A 275 11.88 0.97 13.51
N GLU A 276 13.05 0.82 12.90
CA GLU A 276 13.20 0.69 11.46
C GLU A 276 12.69 -0.68 10.98
N GLY A 277 11.87 -0.68 9.93
CA GLY A 277 11.27 -1.89 9.34
C GLY A 277 9.96 -2.31 9.99
N PRO A 278 9.56 -3.60 9.91
CA PRO A 278 8.26 -4.05 10.37
C PRO A 278 8.14 -4.02 11.89
N PHE A 279 6.93 -3.79 12.37
CA PHE A 279 6.63 -3.99 13.80
C PHE A 279 6.78 -5.47 14.16
N LEU A 280 7.56 -5.76 15.19
CA LEU A 280 7.81 -7.11 15.68
C LEU A 280 7.10 -7.34 17.01
N HIS A 281 6.25 -8.37 17.06
CA HIS A 281 5.45 -8.71 18.22
C HIS A 281 6.25 -9.38 19.34
N HIS A 282 7.36 -10.04 18.98
CA HIS A 282 8.15 -10.89 19.87
C HIS A 282 9.60 -10.39 20.04
N GLY A 283 9.77 -9.07 20.16
CA GLY A 283 11.03 -8.41 20.41
C GLY A 283 11.76 -7.94 19.15
N TRP A 284 12.57 -6.92 19.31
CA TRP A 284 13.34 -6.29 18.23
C TRP A 284 14.54 -7.15 17.89
N GLN A 285 14.85 -7.25 16.61
CA GLN A 285 15.91 -8.12 16.10
C GLN A 285 17.07 -7.28 15.56
N ILE A 286 18.29 -7.78 15.75
CA ILE A 286 19.49 -7.24 15.11
C ILE A 286 19.69 -8.03 13.82
N ASP A 287 19.92 -7.34 12.73
CA ASP A 287 20.13 -7.96 11.43
C ASP A 287 21.44 -8.73 11.39
N GLU A 288 21.32 -10.01 11.07
CA GLU A 288 22.44 -10.84 10.65
C GLU A 288 22.14 -11.35 9.22
N PRO A 289 23.09 -11.30 8.29
CA PRO A 289 22.83 -11.74 6.92
C PRO A 289 22.52 -13.24 6.89
N SER A 290 21.50 -13.62 6.14
CA SER A 290 21.18 -15.03 5.88
C SER A 290 22.29 -15.68 5.06
N LEU A 291 22.57 -16.96 5.36
CA LEU A 291 23.50 -17.78 4.58
C LEU A 291 22.85 -18.40 3.33
N ILE A 292 21.55 -18.21 3.17
CA ILE A 292 20.75 -18.78 2.09
C ILE A 292 20.84 -17.91 0.85
N SER A 293 21.03 -18.55 -0.31
CA SER A 293 21.03 -17.91 -1.62
C SER A 293 20.32 -18.81 -2.65
N ASP A 294 20.07 -18.26 -3.84
CA ASP A 294 19.57 -19.01 -5.00
C ASP A 294 20.48 -20.18 -5.40
N ALA A 295 21.77 -20.03 -5.13
CA ALA A 295 22.77 -21.07 -5.39
C ALA A 295 22.89 -22.10 -4.27
N GLY A 296 22.08 -21.98 -3.21
CA GLY A 296 22.15 -22.81 -2.02
C GLY A 296 22.88 -22.13 -0.86
N MET A 297 23.22 -22.88 0.16
CA MET A 297 23.78 -22.41 1.42
C MET A 297 25.24 -22.83 1.54
N THR A 298 26.12 -21.93 2.00
CA THR A 298 27.54 -22.23 2.22
C THR A 298 27.89 -22.06 3.69
N VAL A 299 28.46 -23.10 4.28
CA VAL A 299 28.90 -23.14 5.70
C VAL A 299 30.42 -23.21 5.78
N SER A 300 31.05 -22.30 6.56
CA SER A 300 32.47 -22.28 6.80
C SER A 300 32.84 -22.90 8.15
N LEU A 301 33.65 -23.96 8.13
CA LEU A 301 34.11 -24.61 9.34
C LEU A 301 35.21 -23.81 10.06
N SER A 302 35.96 -22.97 9.36
CA SER A 302 36.92 -22.08 9.98
C SER A 302 36.25 -21.03 10.88
N ALA A 303 35.15 -20.45 10.44
CA ALA A 303 34.33 -19.54 11.26
C ALA A 303 33.77 -20.25 12.49
N LEU A 304 33.29 -21.50 12.33
CA LEU A 304 32.83 -22.34 13.43
C LEU A 304 33.93 -22.59 14.46
N ALA A 305 35.14 -22.98 14.04
CA ALA A 305 36.24 -23.22 14.94
C ALA A 305 36.62 -21.97 15.75
N SER A 306 36.61 -20.81 15.10
CA SER A 306 36.85 -19.51 15.76
C SER A 306 35.80 -19.20 16.84
N ARG A 307 34.51 -19.47 16.51
CA ARG A 307 33.38 -19.23 17.42
C ARG A 307 33.45 -20.19 18.64
N LEU A 308 33.80 -21.45 18.41
CA LEU A 308 34.00 -22.42 19.53
C LEU A 308 35.11 -22.01 20.46
N LEU A 309 36.23 -21.48 19.96
CA LEU A 309 37.32 -20.96 20.78
C LEU A 309 36.97 -19.73 21.61
N SER A 310 35.90 -19.02 21.28
CA SER A 310 35.42 -17.88 22.08
C SER A 310 34.58 -18.30 23.29
N ILE A 311 34.18 -19.58 23.40
CA ILE A 311 33.44 -20.09 24.54
C ILE A 311 34.34 -20.18 25.77
N PRO A 312 33.98 -19.53 26.92
CA PRO A 312 34.74 -19.63 28.14
C PRO A 312 34.88 -21.09 28.61
N GLY A 313 36.14 -21.54 28.86
CA GLY A 313 36.43 -22.92 29.25
C GLY A 313 36.80 -23.83 28.07
N VAL A 314 36.74 -23.38 26.83
CA VAL A 314 37.30 -24.07 25.66
C VAL A 314 38.74 -23.59 25.44
N GLU A 315 39.71 -24.50 25.55
CA GLU A 315 41.14 -24.20 25.34
C GLU A 315 41.59 -24.48 23.89
N SER A 316 41.00 -25.51 23.26
CA SER A 316 41.40 -25.89 21.90
C SER A 316 40.26 -26.56 21.14
N VAL A 317 40.27 -26.40 19.81
CA VAL A 317 39.48 -27.20 18.90
C VAL A 317 40.43 -28.10 18.13
N ASN A 318 40.45 -29.39 18.52
CA ASN A 318 41.48 -30.34 18.05
C ASN A 318 41.12 -30.91 16.67
N ALA A 319 39.78 -31.13 16.42
CA ALA A 319 39.31 -31.58 15.15
C ALA A 319 37.89 -31.08 14.86
N VAL A 320 37.68 -30.71 13.61
CA VAL A 320 36.35 -30.44 13.00
C VAL A 320 36.31 -31.22 11.72
N SER A 321 35.42 -32.21 11.61
CA SER A 321 35.35 -33.02 10.41
C SER A 321 33.95 -33.55 10.13
N LEU A 322 33.68 -33.85 8.87
CA LEU A 322 32.48 -34.53 8.44
C LEU A 322 32.89 -35.90 7.86
N PRO A 323 32.56 -37.00 8.55
CA PRO A 323 33.08 -38.32 8.18
C PRO A 323 32.51 -38.83 6.85
N SER A 324 31.29 -38.44 6.51
CA SER A 324 30.66 -38.78 5.24
C SER A 324 29.87 -37.57 4.71
N LEU A 325 29.94 -37.35 3.40
CA LEU A 325 29.16 -36.32 2.75
C LEU A 325 27.72 -36.84 2.52
N PRO A 326 26.71 -36.19 3.08
CA PRO A 326 25.33 -36.48 2.71
C PRO A 326 25.06 -36.14 1.23
N THR A 327 23.98 -36.69 0.68
CA THR A 327 23.47 -36.26 -0.63
C THR A 327 23.15 -34.77 -0.59
N HIS A 328 23.33 -34.06 -1.68
CA HIS A 328 23.13 -32.59 -1.77
C HIS A 328 24.11 -31.73 -0.97
N VAL A 329 25.24 -32.28 -0.56
CA VAL A 329 26.32 -31.53 0.11
C VAL A 329 27.64 -31.80 -0.58
N TRP A 330 28.37 -30.76 -0.91
CA TRP A 330 29.72 -30.84 -1.54
C TRP A 330 30.74 -29.99 -0.79
N ALA A 331 31.97 -30.40 -0.86
CA ALA A 331 33.08 -29.55 -0.43
C ALA A 331 33.34 -28.45 -1.47
N VAL A 332 33.45 -27.21 -1.00
CA VAL A 332 33.78 -26.07 -1.86
C VAL A 332 35.25 -26.04 -2.23
N ASP A 333 36.14 -26.50 -1.32
CA ASP A 333 37.58 -26.50 -1.45
C ASP A 333 38.17 -27.91 -1.28
N SER A 334 39.42 -28.08 -1.72
CA SER A 334 40.17 -29.34 -1.58
C SER A 334 40.41 -29.73 -0.13
N ASP A 335 40.47 -28.79 0.75
CA ASP A 335 40.80 -28.95 2.18
C ASP A 335 39.56 -29.20 3.05
N LYS A 336 38.38 -29.16 2.45
CA LYS A 336 37.08 -29.42 3.08
C LYS A 336 36.74 -28.51 4.27
N TRP A 337 37.12 -27.25 4.22
CA TRP A 337 36.85 -26.23 5.21
C TRP A 337 35.57 -25.43 4.94
N ALA A 338 35.01 -25.58 3.75
CA ALA A 338 33.73 -25.00 3.39
C ALA A 338 32.84 -26.04 2.71
N TRP A 339 31.58 -26.03 3.05
CA TRP A 339 30.58 -26.98 2.56
C TRP A 339 29.43 -26.23 1.96
N ARG A 340 28.99 -26.67 0.78
CA ARG A 340 27.85 -26.11 0.08
C ARG A 340 26.70 -27.11 0.07
N PHE A 341 25.52 -26.61 0.41
CA PHE A 341 24.25 -27.33 0.32
C PHE A 341 23.53 -26.86 -0.93
N ASP A 342 22.86 -27.78 -1.61
CA ASP A 342 22.01 -27.45 -2.76
C ASP A 342 20.88 -26.50 -2.37
N ALA A 343 20.39 -25.73 -3.34
CA ALA A 343 19.23 -24.89 -3.16
C ALA A 343 18.04 -25.72 -2.66
N GLY A 344 17.34 -25.22 -1.66
CA GLY A 344 16.22 -25.89 -1.02
C GLY A 344 16.59 -26.88 0.09
N TYR A 345 17.87 -26.99 0.45
CA TYR A 345 18.34 -27.82 1.55
C TYR A 345 19.12 -27.03 2.59
N TYR A 346 18.99 -27.44 3.87
CA TYR A 346 19.71 -26.79 4.97
C TYR A 346 20.30 -27.81 5.95
N PRO A 347 21.41 -27.47 6.66
CA PRO A 347 22.00 -28.36 7.64
C PRO A 347 21.18 -28.42 8.93
N ARG A 348 20.82 -29.62 9.36
CA ARG A 348 20.25 -29.91 10.67
C ARG A 348 21.31 -30.56 11.55
N LEU A 349 21.85 -29.81 12.50
CA LEU A 349 22.92 -30.29 13.36
C LEU A 349 22.49 -31.50 14.16
N TRP A 350 23.24 -32.60 14.00
CA TRP A 350 23.07 -33.89 14.70
C TRP A 350 21.67 -34.49 14.63
N GLY A 351 20.97 -34.25 13.55
CA GLY A 351 19.69 -34.88 13.23
C GLY A 351 18.49 -34.37 14.00
N ALA A 352 17.41 -35.15 13.99
CA ALA A 352 16.13 -34.81 14.62
C ALA A 352 16.23 -34.81 16.16
N ASP A 353 16.97 -35.79 16.74
CA ASP A 353 17.22 -35.87 18.18
C ASP A 353 18.72 -35.77 18.49
N PRO A 354 19.27 -34.55 18.55
CA PRO A 354 20.70 -34.31 18.75
C PRO A 354 21.18 -34.80 20.12
N PHE A 355 20.33 -34.77 21.16
CA PHE A 355 20.72 -35.08 22.51
C PHE A 355 20.86 -36.57 22.75
N THR A 356 20.00 -37.38 22.16
CA THR A 356 20.15 -38.85 22.17
C THR A 356 21.43 -39.27 21.43
N LEU A 357 21.77 -38.59 20.33
CA LEU A 357 23.01 -38.85 19.61
C LEU A 357 24.26 -38.45 20.45
N LEU A 358 24.21 -37.31 21.13
CA LEU A 358 25.29 -36.83 22.01
C LEU A 358 25.51 -37.75 23.24
N ALA A 359 24.46 -38.33 23.79
CA ALA A 359 24.53 -39.27 24.92
C ALA A 359 25.00 -40.67 24.50
N GLY A 360 24.93 -41.01 23.23
CA GLY A 360 25.29 -42.28 22.68
C GLY A 360 26.79 -42.60 22.75
N ASP A 361 27.17 -43.87 22.58
CA ASP A 361 28.57 -44.28 22.58
C ASP A 361 29.37 -43.76 21.39
N ASN A 362 28.69 -43.46 20.31
CA ASN A 362 29.26 -42.85 19.11
C ASN A 362 28.97 -41.36 19.03
N SER A 363 29.03 -40.64 20.15
CA SER A 363 28.79 -39.19 20.19
C SER A 363 29.69 -38.46 19.17
N PRO A 364 29.12 -37.58 18.34
CA PRO A 364 29.90 -36.76 17.42
C PRO A 364 30.72 -35.66 18.12
N LEU A 365 30.41 -35.39 19.39
CA LEU A 365 31.15 -34.43 20.22
C LEU A 365 32.06 -35.18 21.20
N ARG A 366 33.35 -34.94 21.06
CA ARG A 366 34.37 -35.47 21.98
C ARG A 366 34.94 -34.32 22.80
N LEU A 367 34.83 -34.45 24.11
CA LEU A 367 35.39 -33.51 25.07
C LEU A 367 36.64 -34.07 25.69
N VAL A 368 37.78 -33.33 25.57
CA VAL A 368 39.07 -33.75 26.10
C VAL A 368 39.47 -32.84 27.23
N ILE A 369 39.59 -33.40 28.43
CA ILE A 369 40.11 -32.65 29.58
C ILE A 369 41.64 -32.96 29.75
N LYS A 370 42.37 -32.04 30.39
CA LYS A 370 43.81 -32.18 30.61
C LYS A 370 44.15 -33.54 31.23
N GLY A 371 44.96 -34.31 30.47
CA GLY A 371 45.26 -35.72 30.83
C GLY A 371 44.63 -36.77 29.92
N GLY A 372 43.84 -36.36 28.92
CA GLY A 372 43.24 -37.25 27.91
C GLY A 372 41.97 -37.96 28.34
N ILE A 373 41.31 -37.47 29.38
CA ILE A 373 40.08 -38.06 29.88
C ILE A 373 38.93 -37.57 29.04
N TYR A 374 38.07 -38.48 28.54
CA TYR A 374 36.84 -38.20 27.84
C TYR A 374 35.68 -38.23 28.83
N GLU A 375 34.92 -37.18 28.89
CA GLU A 375 33.69 -37.14 29.70
C GLU A 375 32.44 -37.11 28.83
N LYS A 376 31.40 -37.84 29.30
CA LYS A 376 30.06 -37.80 28.71
C LYS A 376 29.10 -37.09 29.65
N PRO A 377 28.59 -35.94 29.28
CA PRO A 377 27.56 -35.27 30.08
C PRO A 377 26.20 -35.96 29.97
N ASP A 378 25.42 -35.91 31.05
CA ASP A 378 24.04 -36.37 31.05
C ASP A 378 23.12 -35.45 30.24
N VAL A 379 22.28 -36.05 29.37
CA VAL A 379 21.36 -35.29 28.49
C VAL A 379 20.36 -34.43 29.27
N ALA A 380 19.85 -34.94 30.39
CA ALA A 380 18.91 -34.20 31.22
C ALA A 380 19.54 -32.90 31.78
N THR A 381 20.83 -33.02 32.18
CA THR A 381 21.61 -31.90 32.67
C THR A 381 21.95 -30.89 31.55
N ILE A 382 22.28 -31.37 30.33
CA ILE A 382 22.51 -30.46 29.19
C ILE A 382 21.27 -29.62 28.90
N LYS A 383 20.09 -30.26 28.85
CA LYS A 383 18.83 -29.55 28.56
C LYS A 383 18.49 -28.45 29.56
N GLN A 384 18.98 -28.54 30.81
CA GLN A 384 18.80 -27.49 31.81
C GLN A 384 19.61 -26.21 31.51
N TYR A 385 20.71 -26.33 30.78
CA TYR A 385 21.58 -25.21 30.40
C TYR A 385 21.29 -24.65 29.01
N LEU A 386 20.43 -25.29 28.24
CA LEU A 386 19.98 -24.73 26.97
C LEU A 386 19.16 -23.48 27.24
N SER A 387 19.54 -22.41 26.61
CA SER A 387 18.74 -21.18 26.61
C SER A 387 17.40 -21.49 25.95
N ALA A 388 16.33 -21.61 26.73
CA ALA A 388 15.02 -21.49 26.15
C ALA A 388 14.88 -20.06 25.61
N PRO A 389 14.55 -19.85 24.33
CA PRO A 389 14.34 -18.49 23.86
C PRO A 389 13.22 -17.90 24.71
N GLU A 390 13.57 -16.85 25.48
CA GLU A 390 12.58 -16.11 26.25
C GLU A 390 11.61 -15.47 25.27
N LEU A 391 10.34 -15.81 25.42
CA LEU A 391 9.30 -15.17 24.61
C LEU A 391 9.16 -13.72 25.08
N ILE A 392 9.78 -12.82 24.34
CA ILE A 392 9.61 -11.38 24.55
C ILE A 392 8.30 -10.98 23.91
N VAL A 393 7.41 -10.37 24.67
CA VAL A 393 6.24 -9.67 24.11
C VAL A 393 6.61 -8.20 24.01
N THR A 394 6.56 -7.65 22.82
CA THR A 394 6.88 -6.24 22.56
C THR A 394 5.86 -5.37 23.29
N ALA A 395 6.31 -4.68 24.33
CA ALA A 395 5.45 -3.77 25.09
C ALA A 395 5.33 -2.43 24.35
N PRO A 396 4.17 -1.79 24.38
CA PRO A 396 4.03 -0.41 23.91
C PRO A 396 5.00 0.53 24.63
N GLU A 397 5.59 1.45 23.88
CA GLU A 397 6.44 2.49 24.47
C GLU A 397 5.60 3.41 25.37
N THR A 398 6.22 3.88 26.44
CA THR A 398 5.56 4.83 27.34
C THR A 398 5.45 6.18 26.66
N LEU A 399 4.23 6.59 26.34
CA LEU A 399 3.99 7.89 25.73
C LEU A 399 4.06 9.01 26.78
N PRO A 400 4.41 10.25 26.37
CA PRO A 400 4.45 11.38 27.27
C PRO A 400 3.08 11.60 27.94
N ALA A 401 3.13 12.07 29.17
CA ALA A 401 1.97 12.52 29.90
C ALA A 401 2.30 13.87 30.55
N GLY A 402 1.29 14.74 30.66
CA GLY A 402 1.39 16.00 31.35
C GLY A 402 0.59 16.00 32.64
N THR A 403 0.54 17.15 33.30
CA THR A 403 -0.27 17.37 34.50
C THR A 403 -1.62 17.95 34.09
N LEU A 404 -2.71 17.29 34.48
CA LEU A 404 -4.04 17.81 34.20
C LEU A 404 -4.25 19.14 34.96
N ARG A 405 -4.59 20.17 34.23
CA ARG A 405 -4.86 21.52 34.73
C ARG A 405 -6.22 22.00 34.22
N ASP A 406 -6.86 22.85 34.97
CA ASP A 406 -8.09 23.53 34.56
C ASP A 406 -7.74 24.86 33.90
N PHE A 407 -7.60 24.84 32.60
CA PHE A 407 -7.32 26.04 31.79
C PHE A 407 -8.58 26.87 31.52
N SER A 408 -9.76 26.30 31.69
CA SER A 408 -11.03 26.97 31.42
C SER A 408 -11.45 27.94 32.54
N SER A 409 -10.94 27.74 33.75
CA SER A 409 -11.32 28.55 34.91
C SER A 409 -10.89 30.00 34.71
N TYR A 410 -11.85 30.90 34.62
CA TYR A 410 -11.62 32.33 34.51
C TYR A 410 -12.05 33.02 35.81
N ILE A 411 -11.27 33.97 36.32
CA ILE A 411 -11.58 34.78 37.47
C ILE A 411 -11.81 36.22 36.97
N PRO A 412 -13.05 36.74 37.06
CA PRO A 412 -13.35 38.08 36.58
C PRO A 412 -12.51 39.17 37.22
N ILE A 413 -12.20 40.22 36.48
CA ILE A 413 -11.41 41.40 36.96
C ILE A 413 -12.01 41.99 38.21
N GLY A 414 -13.34 42.03 38.29
CA GLY A 414 -14.05 42.49 39.51
C GLY A 414 -13.65 41.78 40.79
N ASN A 415 -13.30 40.51 40.73
CA ASN A 415 -12.87 39.72 41.92
C ASN A 415 -11.44 40.07 42.37
N ARG A 416 -10.64 40.74 41.52
CA ARG A 416 -9.30 41.23 41.84
C ARG A 416 -9.30 42.63 42.41
N LEU A 417 -10.40 43.35 42.25
CA LEU A 417 -10.53 44.71 42.72
C LEU A 417 -10.88 44.75 44.23
N PRO A 418 -10.50 45.81 44.96
CA PRO A 418 -10.92 46.04 46.31
C PRO A 418 -12.45 46.05 46.45
N ALA A 419 -12.98 45.57 47.61
CA ALA A 419 -14.41 45.41 47.85
C ALA A 419 -15.22 46.74 47.72
N CYS A 420 -14.58 47.90 47.84
CA CYS A 420 -15.21 49.21 47.66
C CYS A 420 -15.73 49.42 46.20
N TYR A 421 -15.21 48.68 45.19
CA TYR A 421 -15.73 48.74 43.83
C TYR A 421 -17.03 47.95 43.64
N GLN A 422 -17.43 47.09 44.60
CA GLN A 422 -18.67 46.32 44.63
C GLN A 422 -18.85 45.40 43.43
N LEU A 423 -17.76 44.96 42.80
CA LEU A 423 -17.75 44.07 41.63
C LEU A 423 -17.37 42.63 41.96
N GLN A 424 -17.11 42.31 43.24
CA GLN A 424 -16.72 40.93 43.62
C GLN A 424 -17.93 39.98 43.49
N GLN A 425 -17.68 38.82 42.96
CA GLN A 425 -18.69 37.78 42.74
C GLN A 425 -18.72 36.76 43.89
N PRO A 426 -19.88 36.21 44.26
CA PRO A 426 -21.22 36.55 43.78
C PRO A 426 -21.67 37.95 44.24
N LEU A 427 -22.30 38.68 43.31
CA LEU A 427 -22.85 39.98 43.65
C LEU A 427 -23.93 39.87 44.75
N LEU A 428 -23.65 40.41 45.89
CA LEU A 428 -24.46 40.21 47.10
C LEU A 428 -25.87 40.84 47.02
N GLN A 429 -26.04 41.94 46.28
CA GLN A 429 -27.34 42.56 45.98
C GLN A 429 -27.29 43.39 44.71
N VAL A 430 -28.24 43.19 43.83
CA VAL A 430 -28.30 43.82 42.50
C VAL A 430 -28.45 45.36 42.60
N GLU A 431 -29.05 45.89 43.71
CA GLU A 431 -29.25 47.32 43.89
C GLU A 431 -28.01 48.11 44.33
N GLN A 432 -26.91 47.42 44.63
CA GLN A 432 -25.65 48.05 45.08
C GLN A 432 -24.53 47.98 44.12
N THR A 433 -24.71 47.37 42.97
CA THR A 433 -23.67 47.30 41.88
C THR A 433 -23.63 48.64 41.14
N ILE A 434 -22.41 49.04 40.72
CA ILE A 434 -22.20 50.15 39.80
C ILE A 434 -22.33 49.55 38.39
N PRO A 435 -23.52 49.62 37.76
CA PRO A 435 -23.78 48.95 36.50
C PRO A 435 -22.89 49.47 35.34
N GLU A 436 -22.54 50.76 35.37
CA GLU A 436 -21.69 51.37 34.38
C GLU A 436 -20.27 50.83 34.41
N LEU A 437 -19.68 50.65 35.57
CA LEU A 437 -18.33 50.13 35.71
C LEU A 437 -18.30 48.64 35.34
N HIS A 438 -19.33 47.90 35.72
CA HIS A 438 -19.43 46.51 35.33
C HIS A 438 -19.57 46.33 33.82
N GLN A 439 -20.39 47.14 33.14
CA GLN A 439 -20.53 47.16 31.69
C GLN A 439 -19.23 47.56 31.00
N PHE A 440 -18.47 48.46 31.57
CA PHE A 440 -17.17 48.89 31.07
C PHE A 440 -16.15 47.73 31.04
N LEU A 441 -16.12 46.90 32.08
CA LEU A 441 -15.20 45.77 32.21
C LEU A 441 -15.64 44.54 31.42
N LEU A 442 -16.94 44.35 31.13
CA LEU A 442 -17.49 43.20 30.45
C LEU A 442 -16.78 42.79 29.14
N PRO A 443 -16.45 43.70 28.20
CA PRO A 443 -15.75 43.34 26.98
C PRO A 443 -14.36 42.77 27.23
N VAL A 444 -13.67 43.29 28.23
CA VAL A 444 -12.31 42.81 28.59
C VAL A 444 -12.39 41.47 29.29
N ASP A 445 -13.30 41.32 30.26
CA ASP A 445 -13.56 40.04 30.91
C ASP A 445 -13.96 38.98 29.89
N GLN A 446 -14.82 39.32 28.92
CA GLN A 446 -15.20 38.37 27.85
C GLN A 446 -14.02 37.95 26.98
N MET A 447 -13.17 38.91 26.61
CA MET A 447 -11.98 38.61 25.82
C MET A 447 -11.06 37.64 26.56
N LEU A 448 -10.73 37.92 27.81
CA LEU A 448 -9.85 37.09 28.65
C LEU A 448 -10.48 35.73 28.96
N ALA A 449 -11.78 35.65 29.20
CA ALA A 449 -12.51 34.40 29.39
C ALA A 449 -12.47 33.54 28.10
N ASN A 450 -12.68 34.15 26.94
CA ASN A 450 -12.54 33.44 25.67
C ASN A 450 -11.13 32.93 25.44
N MET A 451 -10.09 33.70 25.80
CA MET A 451 -8.71 33.21 25.73
C MET A 451 -8.49 31.97 26.62
N CYS A 452 -9.05 31.96 27.84
CA CYS A 452 -9.04 30.76 28.71
C CYS A 452 -9.77 29.58 28.06
N ALA A 453 -10.90 29.83 27.41
CA ALA A 453 -11.64 28.79 26.68
C ALA A 453 -10.85 28.25 25.48
N GLU A 454 -10.18 29.13 24.73
CA GLU A 454 -9.33 28.73 23.61
C GLU A 454 -8.12 27.91 24.09
N ILE A 455 -7.48 28.28 25.21
CA ILE A 455 -6.39 27.47 25.80
C ILE A 455 -6.90 26.09 26.19
N ALA A 456 -8.07 25.99 26.77
CA ALA A 456 -8.66 24.70 27.14
C ALA A 456 -9.05 23.82 25.96
N LEU A 457 -9.21 24.41 24.77
CA LEU A 457 -9.49 23.69 23.53
C LEU A 457 -8.23 23.34 22.73
N ILE A 458 -7.03 23.73 23.17
CA ILE A 458 -5.76 23.37 22.49
C ILE A 458 -5.63 21.87 22.22
N PRO A 459 -6.00 20.94 23.15
CA PRO A 459 -5.95 19.50 22.85
C PRO A 459 -6.78 19.11 21.62
N GLN A 460 -7.98 19.67 21.46
CA GLN A 460 -8.85 19.40 20.32
C GLN A 460 -8.34 20.08 19.04
N LEU A 461 -7.80 21.29 19.18
CA LEU A 461 -7.22 22.04 18.06
C LEU A 461 -6.01 21.35 17.46
N LEU A 462 -5.16 20.74 18.29
CA LEU A 462 -3.95 20.05 17.88
C LEU A 462 -4.12 18.52 17.84
N ALA A 463 -5.35 18.00 17.93
CA ALA A 463 -5.62 16.59 17.81
C ALA A 463 -5.24 16.06 16.41
N PHE A 464 -4.66 14.87 16.38
CA PHE A 464 -4.39 14.16 15.14
C PHE A 464 -5.61 13.39 14.64
N ASP A 465 -6.38 12.80 15.55
CA ASP A 465 -7.59 12.03 15.30
C ASP A 465 -8.80 12.71 15.96
N ASP A 466 -10.02 12.22 15.72
CA ASP A 466 -11.29 12.72 16.28
C ASP A 466 -11.44 14.26 16.21
N ARG A 467 -10.80 14.83 15.21
CA ARG A 467 -10.76 16.26 15.02
C ARG A 467 -12.11 16.79 14.59
N GLY A 468 -12.77 17.50 15.50
CA GLY A 468 -14.05 18.15 15.24
C GLY A 468 -13.93 19.51 14.53
N ASP A 469 -15.08 20.16 14.35
CA ASP A 469 -15.19 21.47 13.70
C ASP A 469 -14.83 22.65 14.62
N VAL A 470 -13.87 22.48 15.52
CA VAL A 470 -13.60 23.47 16.58
C VAL A 470 -12.28 24.20 16.34
N ILE A 471 -12.34 25.51 16.07
CA ILE A 471 -11.15 26.36 16.08
C ILE A 471 -11.20 27.41 17.19
N ARG A 472 -12.37 27.78 17.70
CA ARG A 472 -12.55 28.80 18.70
C ARG A 472 -13.45 28.29 19.80
N GLY A 473 -13.23 28.82 21.02
CA GLY A 473 -14.10 28.63 22.14
C GLY A 473 -14.54 29.96 22.72
N THR A 474 -15.75 30.00 23.20
CA THR A 474 -16.23 31.10 24.01
C THR A 474 -16.75 30.56 25.34
N GLN A 475 -16.62 31.35 26.37
CA GLN A 475 -17.26 31.06 27.64
C GLN A 475 -17.73 32.38 28.29
N TRP A 476 -18.78 32.24 29.07
CA TRP A 476 -19.28 33.37 29.87
C TRP A 476 -18.32 33.65 31.02
N PRO A 477 -17.92 34.94 31.25
CA PRO A 477 -16.91 35.25 32.26
C PRO A 477 -17.45 35.18 33.69
N TYR A 478 -18.76 35.07 33.91
CA TYR A 478 -19.39 35.13 35.21
C TYR A 478 -20.16 33.88 35.53
N SER A 479 -20.30 33.56 36.85
CA SER A 479 -21.16 32.48 37.27
C SER A 479 -22.64 32.84 37.03
N ARG A 480 -23.44 31.81 36.75
CA ARG A 480 -24.87 31.97 36.43
C ARG A 480 -25.60 32.64 37.60
N GLY A 481 -26.39 33.70 37.29
CA GLY A 481 -27.12 34.45 38.30
C GLY A 481 -26.35 35.59 39.00
N SER A 482 -25.08 35.77 38.60
CA SER A 482 -24.24 36.85 39.19
C SER A 482 -24.46 38.21 38.53
N ILE A 483 -25.25 38.31 37.47
CA ILE A 483 -25.57 39.54 36.73
C ILE A 483 -27.09 39.72 36.59
N ASN A 484 -27.55 40.99 36.51
CA ASN A 484 -28.91 41.29 36.16
C ASN A 484 -29.29 40.77 34.79
N GLU A 485 -30.44 40.12 34.63
CA GLU A 485 -30.91 39.51 33.37
C GLU A 485 -31.05 40.54 32.24
N SER A 486 -31.40 41.80 32.51
CA SER A 486 -31.49 42.84 31.48
C SER A 486 -30.13 43.21 30.93
N VAL A 487 -29.10 43.37 31.75
CA VAL A 487 -27.72 43.65 31.33
C VAL A 487 -27.14 42.48 30.61
N HIS A 488 -27.43 41.28 31.09
CA HIS A 488 -27.01 40.04 30.41
C HIS A 488 -27.59 39.92 29.01
N SER A 489 -28.90 40.21 28.81
CA SER A 489 -29.58 40.12 27.52
C SER A 489 -29.06 41.16 26.52
N GLU A 490 -28.86 42.41 26.96
CA GLU A 490 -28.33 43.47 26.11
C GLU A 490 -26.89 43.14 25.67
N TYR A 491 -26.05 42.65 26.59
CA TYR A 491 -24.69 42.29 26.32
C TYR A 491 -24.56 41.05 25.40
N ALA A 492 -25.39 40.02 25.66
CA ALA A 492 -25.43 38.86 24.80
C ALA A 492 -25.82 39.22 23.36
N THR A 493 -26.77 40.16 23.19
CA THR A 493 -27.15 40.67 21.87
C THR A 493 -26.02 41.42 21.18
N ALA A 494 -25.25 42.23 21.91
CA ALA A 494 -24.10 42.95 21.37
C ALA A 494 -22.96 41.98 20.95
N LEU A 495 -22.68 40.98 21.75
CA LEU A 495 -21.69 39.95 21.45
C LEU A 495 -22.08 39.08 20.25
N GLN A 496 -23.38 38.76 20.11
CA GLN A 496 -23.88 38.03 18.93
C GLN A 496 -23.55 38.78 17.64
N GLN A 497 -23.73 40.11 17.61
CA GLN A 497 -23.38 40.92 16.45
C GLN A 497 -21.86 40.95 16.20
N PHE A 498 -21.07 40.99 17.26
CA PHE A 498 -19.61 41.06 17.16
C PHE A 498 -18.99 39.71 16.70
N TYR A 499 -19.44 38.59 17.28
CA TYR A 499 -18.88 37.28 17.02
C TYR A 499 -19.66 36.46 16.00
N LEU A 500 -20.78 36.96 15.46
CA LEU A 500 -21.70 36.25 14.58
C LEU A 500 -22.19 34.92 15.20
N ALA A 501 -22.36 34.89 16.52
CA ALA A 501 -22.72 33.71 17.30
C ALA A 501 -24.15 33.78 17.82
N ASP A 502 -24.77 32.61 18.08
CA ASP A 502 -26.10 32.58 18.73
C ASP A 502 -25.99 33.09 20.17
N ALA A 503 -26.92 34.01 20.57
CA ALA A 503 -26.94 34.57 21.91
C ALA A 503 -27.11 33.49 23.00
N SER A 504 -27.69 32.34 22.70
CA SER A 504 -27.83 31.20 23.60
C SER A 504 -26.47 30.64 24.07
N ILE A 505 -25.44 30.81 23.26
CA ILE A 505 -24.08 30.34 23.54
C ILE A 505 -23.50 31.01 24.78
N PHE A 506 -23.80 32.27 25.00
CA PHE A 506 -23.30 33.04 26.14
C PHE A 506 -24.10 32.83 27.45
N GLN A 507 -25.10 31.94 27.41
CA GLN A 507 -25.93 31.64 28.57
C GLN A 507 -25.48 30.40 29.35
N THR A 508 -24.43 29.74 28.93
CA THR A 508 -23.93 28.51 29.55
C THR A 508 -22.63 28.75 30.29
N ASP A 509 -22.48 28.12 31.47
CA ASP A 509 -21.22 28.12 32.24
C ASP A 509 -20.17 27.18 31.60
N LYS A 510 -20.36 26.77 30.37
CA LYS A 510 -19.51 25.84 29.66
C LYS A 510 -18.85 26.54 28.46
N ILE A 511 -17.67 26.05 28.12
CA ILE A 511 -17.00 26.40 26.86
C ILE A 511 -17.90 26.00 25.69
N THR A 512 -18.17 26.92 24.81
CA THR A 512 -18.93 26.66 23.60
C THR A 512 -17.99 26.69 22.40
N PRO A 513 -17.80 25.56 21.74
CA PRO A 513 -17.02 25.50 20.53
C PRO A 513 -17.78 26.16 19.37
N HIS A 514 -17.07 26.84 18.50
CA HIS A 514 -17.62 27.48 17.32
C HIS A 514 -17.19 26.74 16.04
N PRO A 515 -18.08 26.63 15.04
CA PRO A 515 -17.77 26.01 13.78
C PRO A 515 -16.71 26.80 12.99
N VAL A 516 -16.04 26.08 12.14
CA VAL A 516 -14.77 26.33 11.51
C VAL A 516 -14.80 27.43 10.46
N ASN A 517 -13.78 28.24 10.45
CA ASN A 517 -13.29 28.91 9.26
C ASN A 517 -12.39 27.93 8.48
N PHE A 518 -12.88 27.37 7.37
CA PHE A 518 -12.15 26.38 6.56
C PHE A 518 -10.72 26.76 6.20
N PRO A 519 -10.40 27.99 5.75
CA PRO A 519 -9.02 28.35 5.47
C PRO A 519 -8.09 28.17 6.66
N ARG A 520 -8.52 28.53 7.85
CA ARG A 520 -7.72 28.43 9.07
C ARG A 520 -7.56 26.97 9.54
N GLU A 521 -8.60 26.16 9.42
CA GLU A 521 -8.49 24.73 9.66
C GLU A 521 -7.49 24.06 8.73
N LEU A 522 -7.49 24.44 7.46
CA LEU A 522 -6.52 23.93 6.48
C LEU A 522 -5.07 24.34 6.79
N GLU A 523 -4.85 25.49 7.44
CA GLU A 523 -3.53 25.91 7.93
C GLU A 523 -3.07 24.98 9.08
N PHE A 524 -3.92 24.73 10.07
CA PHE A 524 -3.61 23.77 11.14
C PHE A 524 -3.34 22.37 10.63
N LEU A 525 -4.17 21.87 9.71
CA LEU A 525 -3.96 20.56 9.09
C LEU A 525 -2.61 20.50 8.34
N GLN A 526 -2.24 21.57 7.63
CA GLN A 526 -0.94 21.65 6.96
C GLN A 526 0.22 21.58 7.97
N ASP A 527 0.12 22.32 9.07
CA ASP A 527 1.16 22.35 10.10
C ASP A 527 1.30 20.96 10.76
N LEU A 528 0.18 20.31 11.11
CA LEU A 528 0.20 18.98 11.72
C LEU A 528 0.70 17.90 10.73
N LEU A 529 0.27 17.93 9.46
CA LEU A 529 0.76 17.02 8.43
C LEU A 529 2.27 17.19 8.17
N SER A 530 2.80 18.39 8.34
CA SER A 530 4.22 18.65 8.12
C SER A 530 5.14 17.86 9.06
N TYR A 531 4.68 17.48 10.25
CA TYR A 531 5.42 16.63 11.18
C TYR A 531 5.68 15.22 10.62
N PHE A 532 4.80 14.77 9.71
CA PHE A 532 4.94 13.49 9.00
C PHE A 532 5.58 13.63 7.63
N GLY A 533 6.10 14.80 7.28
CA GLY A 533 6.62 15.08 5.94
C GLY A 533 5.54 15.10 4.86
N SER A 534 4.27 15.19 5.26
CA SER A 534 3.11 15.18 4.39
C SER A 534 2.56 16.60 4.16
N SER A 535 1.79 16.78 3.10
CA SER A 535 1.12 18.04 2.79
C SER A 535 -0.34 17.80 2.41
N ARG A 536 -1.19 18.75 2.77
CA ARG A 536 -2.60 18.73 2.36
C ARG A 536 -2.76 19.01 0.86
N ALA A 537 -3.93 18.75 0.32
CA ALA A 537 -4.27 19.17 -1.03
C ALA A 537 -4.16 20.68 -1.21
N ALA A 538 -3.59 21.09 -2.34
CA ALA A 538 -3.52 22.51 -2.70
C ALA A 538 -4.91 23.10 -2.99
N ARG A 539 -5.85 22.24 -3.44
CA ARG A 539 -7.23 22.60 -3.77
C ARG A 539 -8.16 21.41 -3.63
N PRO A 540 -9.46 21.61 -3.38
CA PRO A 540 -10.45 20.56 -3.53
C PRO A 540 -10.69 20.25 -5.01
N LEU A 541 -10.79 18.98 -5.36
CA LEU A 541 -11.36 18.51 -6.63
C LEU A 541 -12.79 18.01 -6.46
N THR A 542 -13.24 17.72 -5.24
CA THR A 542 -14.64 17.51 -4.94
C THR A 542 -15.41 18.85 -4.93
N LEU A 543 -16.70 18.81 -5.27
CA LEU A 543 -17.59 19.96 -5.17
C LEU A 543 -18.12 20.18 -3.75
N ASP A 544 -18.07 19.16 -2.92
CA ASP A 544 -18.46 19.19 -1.51
C ASP A 544 -17.28 19.56 -0.62
N MET A 545 -17.34 20.77 -0.03
CA MET A 545 -16.28 21.28 0.84
C MET A 545 -16.24 20.57 2.19
N ALA A 546 -17.37 20.06 2.66
CA ALA A 546 -17.42 19.31 3.92
C ALA A 546 -16.73 17.94 3.74
N ASP A 547 -17.00 17.27 2.64
CA ASP A 547 -16.37 16.00 2.27
C ASP A 547 -14.84 16.16 2.04
N PHE A 548 -14.45 17.24 1.37
CA PHE A 548 -13.02 17.59 1.27
C PHE A 548 -12.34 17.74 2.64
N MET A 549 -12.99 18.40 3.58
CA MET A 549 -12.45 18.56 4.93
C MET A 549 -12.36 17.21 5.68
N LEU A 550 -13.35 16.34 5.50
CA LEU A 550 -13.31 14.98 6.04
C LEU A 550 -12.12 14.20 5.48
N THR A 551 -11.88 14.28 4.17
CA THR A 551 -10.70 13.67 3.52
C THR A 551 -9.39 14.16 4.15
N GLN A 552 -9.23 15.47 4.35
CA GLN A 552 -7.99 16.03 4.89
C GLN A 552 -7.79 15.66 6.38
N ARG A 553 -8.86 15.63 7.16
CA ARG A 553 -8.84 15.17 8.57
C ARG A 553 -8.52 13.69 8.67
N ALA A 554 -9.18 12.85 7.87
CA ALA A 554 -8.90 11.42 7.83
C ALA A 554 -7.47 11.11 7.37
N TYR A 555 -6.93 11.92 6.46
CA TYR A 555 -5.54 11.84 6.03
C TYR A 555 -4.56 12.09 7.19
N LEU A 556 -4.86 13.06 8.05
CA LEU A 556 -4.06 13.30 9.26
C LEU A 556 -4.20 12.15 10.26
N ALA A 557 -5.45 11.72 10.52
CA ALA A 557 -5.74 10.68 11.51
C ALA A 557 -5.10 9.33 11.15
N GLN A 558 -5.01 8.99 9.87
CA GLN A 558 -4.46 7.72 9.39
C GLN A 558 -2.96 7.78 9.03
N GLN A 559 -2.23 8.86 9.37
CA GLN A 559 -0.80 8.98 9.06
C GLN A 559 0.04 7.77 9.51
N PRO A 560 -0.14 7.17 10.70
CA PRO A 560 0.59 5.97 11.09
C PRO A 560 0.37 4.80 10.14
N GLU A 561 -0.89 4.49 9.79
CA GLU A 561 -1.21 3.42 8.83
C GLU A 561 -0.64 3.72 7.44
N LEU A 562 -0.77 4.97 6.98
CA LEU A 562 -0.27 5.39 5.67
C LEU A 562 1.26 5.36 5.57
N GLY A 563 1.95 5.59 6.69
CA GLY A 563 3.38 5.43 6.80
C GLY A 563 3.81 3.96 6.83
N TYR A 564 3.05 3.14 7.57
CA TYR A 564 3.29 1.71 7.72
C TYR A 564 3.13 0.97 6.39
N ASP A 565 1.99 1.13 5.72
CA ASP A 565 1.65 0.46 4.44
C ASP A 565 2.10 1.25 3.21
N ARG A 566 3.25 1.88 3.26
CA ARG A 566 3.70 2.89 2.29
C ARG A 566 3.61 2.48 0.83
N ILE A 567 4.04 1.26 0.50
CA ILE A 567 4.07 0.72 -0.87
C ILE A 567 3.46 -0.68 -0.97
N ASN A 568 2.92 -1.19 0.12
CA ASN A 568 2.29 -2.51 0.15
C ASN A 568 0.89 -2.44 -0.45
N ILE A 569 0.48 -3.53 -1.07
CA ILE A 569 -0.85 -3.68 -1.65
C ILE A 569 -1.57 -4.81 -0.95
N GLN A 570 -2.79 -4.52 -0.49
CA GLN A 570 -3.69 -5.50 0.09
C GLN A 570 -4.86 -5.75 -0.87
N ILE A 571 -5.30 -7.00 -0.96
CA ILE A 571 -6.52 -7.39 -1.67
C ILE A 571 -7.72 -7.07 -0.77
N ASN A 572 -8.84 -6.67 -1.37
CA ASN A 572 -10.11 -6.30 -0.71
C ASN A 572 -10.05 -5.02 0.14
N LYS A 573 -8.99 -4.25 0.05
CA LYS A 573 -8.83 -2.98 0.76
C LYS A 573 -8.39 -1.86 -0.16
N VAL A 574 -8.67 -0.63 0.25
CA VAL A 574 -8.06 0.55 -0.37
C VAL A 574 -6.62 0.65 0.13
N SER A 575 -5.67 0.67 -0.78
CA SER A 575 -4.26 0.76 -0.41
C SER A 575 -3.90 2.13 0.19
N ALA A 576 -2.89 2.16 1.06
CA ALA A 576 -2.34 3.41 1.60
C ALA A 576 -1.89 4.39 0.48
N LEU A 577 -1.40 3.86 -0.63
CA LEU A 577 -1.07 4.64 -1.83
C LEU A 577 -2.31 5.35 -2.41
N GLN A 578 -3.45 4.66 -2.53
CA GLN A 578 -4.71 5.27 -2.99
C GLN A 578 -5.21 6.33 -2.01
N LYS A 579 -5.16 6.06 -0.70
CA LYS A 579 -5.53 7.03 0.34
C LYS A 579 -4.69 8.31 0.24
N ARG A 580 -3.35 8.19 0.15
CA ARG A 580 -2.46 9.35 -0.01
C ARG A 580 -2.75 10.15 -1.28
N ILE A 581 -2.90 9.48 -2.41
CA ILE A 581 -3.24 10.15 -3.68
C ILE A 581 -4.58 10.88 -3.54
N THR A 582 -5.62 10.22 -2.99
CA THR A 582 -6.94 10.83 -2.73
C THR A 582 -6.82 12.13 -1.94
N ALA A 583 -6.04 12.10 -0.86
CA ALA A 583 -5.83 13.28 0.00
C ALA A 583 -5.08 14.40 -0.70
N ILE A 584 -3.97 14.10 -1.39
CA ILE A 584 -3.09 15.10 -2.02
C ILE A 584 -3.77 15.81 -3.19
N ILE A 585 -4.57 15.09 -3.99
CA ILE A 585 -5.32 15.72 -5.09
C ILE A 585 -6.69 16.23 -4.68
N GLY A 586 -7.10 16.04 -3.41
CA GLY A 586 -8.31 16.66 -2.84
C GLY A 586 -9.62 16.05 -3.34
N LEU A 587 -9.70 14.74 -3.41
CA LEU A 587 -10.89 13.98 -3.77
C LEU A 587 -11.80 13.71 -2.56
N ASN A 588 -12.86 12.95 -2.74
CA ASN A 588 -13.84 12.60 -1.72
C ASN A 588 -13.28 11.65 -0.65
N SER A 589 -13.97 11.51 0.49
CA SER A 589 -13.53 10.77 1.67
C SER A 589 -13.73 9.25 1.60
N GLU A 590 -14.41 8.72 0.58
CA GLU A 590 -14.77 7.30 0.50
C GLU A 590 -13.58 6.35 0.73
N ALA A 591 -12.41 6.71 0.22
CA ALA A 591 -11.19 5.90 0.39
C ALA A 591 -10.72 5.76 1.86
N PHE A 592 -11.18 6.64 2.74
CA PHE A 592 -10.78 6.68 4.15
C PHE A 592 -11.81 6.05 5.10
N GLU A 593 -12.98 5.63 4.59
CA GLU A 593 -13.97 4.94 5.38
C GLU A 593 -13.42 3.59 5.89
N GLU A 594 -13.90 3.15 7.06
CA GLU A 594 -13.50 1.87 7.66
C GLU A 594 -13.88 0.68 6.76
N ASN A 595 -15.06 0.77 6.11
CA ASN A 595 -15.55 -0.20 5.15
C ASN A 595 -15.92 0.50 3.83
N PRO A 596 -14.92 0.86 3.00
CA PRO A 596 -15.16 1.64 1.81
C PRO A 596 -15.97 0.85 0.77
N ASP A 597 -16.89 1.54 0.09
CA ASP A 597 -17.55 0.99 -1.09
C ASP A 597 -16.58 1.02 -2.28
N LEU A 598 -15.99 -0.12 -2.59
CA LEU A 598 -15.04 -0.24 -3.70
C LEU A 598 -15.64 0.13 -5.07
N SER A 599 -16.97 0.16 -5.20
CA SER A 599 -17.63 0.61 -6.42
C SER A 599 -17.81 2.14 -6.52
N ASN A 600 -17.46 2.88 -5.46
CA ASN A 600 -17.63 4.33 -5.36
C ASN A 600 -16.31 5.09 -5.09
N LEU A 601 -15.19 4.44 -5.29
CA LEU A 601 -13.88 5.08 -5.13
C LEU A 601 -13.68 6.20 -6.16
N PRO A 602 -12.95 7.27 -5.80
CA PRO A 602 -12.74 8.42 -6.68
C PRO A 602 -11.86 8.12 -7.89
N PHE A 603 -11.03 7.09 -7.82
CA PHE A 603 -10.20 6.55 -8.91
C PHE A 603 -9.75 5.13 -8.58
N TYR A 604 -9.18 4.44 -9.57
CA TYR A 604 -8.73 3.06 -9.44
C TYR A 604 -7.28 2.90 -9.88
N LEU A 605 -6.58 1.98 -9.22
CA LEU A 605 -5.25 1.53 -9.60
C LEU A 605 -5.31 0.06 -9.97
N ILE A 606 -4.79 -0.29 -11.14
CA ILE A 606 -4.70 -1.66 -11.64
C ILE A 606 -3.23 -1.99 -11.89
N GLU A 607 -2.74 -2.95 -11.16
CA GLU A 607 -1.43 -3.53 -11.37
C GLU A 607 -1.53 -4.60 -12.46
N HIS A 608 -0.90 -4.37 -13.61
CA HIS A 608 -1.05 -5.25 -14.78
C HIS A 608 -0.64 -6.69 -14.50
N ARG A 609 0.39 -6.86 -13.69
CA ARG A 609 0.90 -8.19 -13.34
C ARG A 609 -0.13 -9.07 -12.62
N GLN A 610 -1.10 -8.46 -11.91
CA GLN A 610 -2.20 -9.19 -11.27
C GLN A 610 -3.21 -9.79 -12.26
N LEU A 611 -3.20 -9.32 -13.50
CA LEU A 611 -4.06 -9.83 -14.56
C LEU A 611 -3.46 -11.05 -15.29
N LEU A 612 -2.27 -11.51 -14.85
CA LEU A 612 -1.59 -12.69 -15.37
C LEU A 612 -1.36 -13.73 -14.27
N PRO A 613 -1.38 -15.04 -14.58
CA PRO A 613 -1.00 -16.05 -13.60
C PRO A 613 0.47 -15.91 -13.23
N LEU A 614 0.80 -16.24 -11.99
CA LEU A 614 2.19 -16.25 -11.50
C LEU A 614 2.95 -17.48 -12.01
N VAL A 615 2.27 -18.62 -12.02
CA VAL A 615 2.83 -19.92 -12.37
C VAL A 615 1.86 -20.65 -13.29
N PRO A 616 2.35 -21.50 -14.19
CA PRO A 616 1.46 -22.34 -15.01
C PRO A 616 0.71 -23.32 -14.13
N THR A 617 -0.59 -23.47 -14.38
CA THR A 617 -1.36 -24.57 -13.81
C THR A 617 -1.07 -25.83 -14.63
N THR A 618 -0.96 -26.98 -13.95
CA THR A 618 -0.74 -28.26 -14.65
C THR A 618 -1.91 -28.54 -15.58
N GLY A 619 -1.68 -28.69 -16.88
CA GLY A 619 -2.73 -28.94 -17.87
C GLY A 619 -2.91 -27.87 -18.92
N TYR A 620 -2.02 -26.88 -18.98
CA TYR A 620 -2.01 -25.88 -20.06
C TYR A 620 -1.79 -26.48 -21.46
N ASP A 621 -1.21 -27.66 -21.57
CA ASP A 621 -0.54 -28.13 -22.77
C ASP A 621 -1.35 -29.09 -23.65
N SER A 622 -2.55 -29.51 -23.25
CA SER A 622 -3.29 -30.47 -24.06
C SER A 622 -4.79 -30.45 -23.78
N ASP A 623 -5.53 -30.65 -24.84
CA ASP A 623 -6.95 -30.97 -24.76
C ASP A 623 -7.21 -32.13 -23.83
N GLN A 624 -8.00 -31.92 -22.79
CA GLN A 624 -8.38 -32.93 -21.83
C GLN A 624 -9.81 -33.42 -22.11
N THR A 625 -10.02 -34.74 -22.01
CA THR A 625 -11.35 -35.32 -22.22
C THR A 625 -12.28 -35.09 -21.04
N THR A 626 -13.57 -34.95 -21.34
CA THR A 626 -14.62 -34.87 -20.32
C THR A 626 -15.49 -36.11 -20.33
N THR A 627 -16.03 -36.49 -19.17
CA THR A 627 -16.91 -37.66 -19.04
C THR A 627 -18.34 -37.33 -18.70
N ASN A 628 -18.59 -36.14 -18.18
CA ASN A 628 -19.93 -35.66 -17.86
C ASN A 628 -20.02 -34.16 -18.04
N TYR A 629 -21.20 -33.70 -18.46
CA TYR A 629 -21.47 -32.30 -18.72
C TYR A 629 -22.95 -32.03 -18.35
N VAL A 630 -23.17 -31.22 -17.33
CA VAL A 630 -24.49 -30.93 -16.80
C VAL A 630 -24.71 -29.42 -16.75
N VAL A 631 -25.73 -28.94 -17.45
CA VAL A 631 -26.19 -27.53 -17.39
C VAL A 631 -27.29 -27.41 -16.35
N SER A 632 -27.16 -26.55 -15.38
CA SER A 632 -28.14 -26.24 -14.35
C SER A 632 -28.28 -24.72 -14.18
N GLY A 633 -29.29 -24.14 -14.82
CA GLY A 633 -29.46 -22.68 -14.85
C GLY A 633 -28.28 -22.01 -15.55
N ASN A 634 -27.59 -21.12 -14.81
CA ASN A 634 -26.41 -20.41 -15.30
C ASN A 634 -25.10 -21.13 -14.98
N GLU A 635 -25.15 -22.30 -14.36
CA GLU A 635 -23.96 -23.08 -14.02
C GLU A 635 -23.82 -24.30 -14.92
N VAL A 636 -22.61 -24.58 -15.32
CA VAL A 636 -22.24 -25.78 -16.07
C VAL A 636 -21.21 -26.56 -15.28
N SER A 637 -21.56 -27.77 -14.90
CA SER A 637 -20.67 -28.70 -14.20
C SER A 637 -20.09 -29.71 -15.19
N ILE A 638 -18.77 -29.83 -15.18
CA ILE A 638 -17.98 -30.65 -16.09
C ILE A 638 -17.16 -31.63 -15.27
N THR A 639 -17.29 -32.89 -15.55
CA THR A 639 -16.45 -33.94 -14.94
C THR A 639 -15.40 -34.40 -15.95
N ALA A 640 -14.15 -34.21 -15.58
CA ALA A 640 -12.98 -34.50 -16.39
C ALA A 640 -11.99 -35.35 -15.57
N PRO A 641 -11.91 -36.66 -15.83
CA PRO A 641 -11.02 -37.53 -15.06
C PRO A 641 -9.56 -37.07 -15.12
N GLY A 642 -8.90 -37.03 -13.97
CA GLY A 642 -7.51 -36.57 -13.87
C GLY A 642 -7.34 -35.04 -13.85
N SER A 643 -8.43 -34.27 -13.73
CA SER A 643 -8.38 -32.81 -13.59
C SER A 643 -8.17 -32.36 -12.16
N ALA A 644 -8.36 -33.25 -11.18
CA ALA A 644 -8.11 -32.93 -9.77
C ALA A 644 -6.67 -32.45 -9.56
N GLY A 645 -6.53 -31.27 -8.94
CA GLY A 645 -5.23 -30.63 -8.75
C GLY A 645 -4.64 -29.92 -9.97
N LYS A 646 -5.31 -30.01 -11.13
CA LYS A 646 -4.88 -29.30 -12.36
C LYS A 646 -5.72 -28.07 -12.67
N ILE A 647 -6.88 -27.95 -12.05
CA ILE A 647 -7.80 -26.84 -12.21
C ILE A 647 -7.98 -26.16 -10.86
N ALA A 648 -7.92 -24.82 -10.87
CA ALA A 648 -8.17 -23.99 -9.70
C ALA A 648 -9.38 -23.07 -9.93
N VAL A 649 -10.04 -22.69 -8.84
CA VAL A 649 -11.08 -21.64 -8.87
C VAL A 649 -10.46 -20.33 -9.36
N GLY A 650 -11.17 -19.61 -10.24
CA GLY A 650 -10.67 -18.38 -10.88
C GLY A 650 -9.83 -18.61 -12.14
N GLN A 651 -9.50 -19.85 -12.47
CA GLN A 651 -8.77 -20.17 -13.70
C GLN A 651 -9.70 -20.03 -14.92
N LEU A 652 -9.18 -19.51 -16.02
CA LEU A 652 -9.85 -19.48 -17.30
C LEU A 652 -9.60 -20.78 -18.08
N ILE A 653 -10.65 -21.31 -18.64
CA ILE A 653 -10.60 -22.52 -19.47
C ILE A 653 -11.37 -22.34 -20.78
N ASP A 654 -10.97 -23.09 -21.79
CA ASP A 654 -11.73 -23.26 -23.05
C ASP A 654 -12.43 -24.60 -23.05
N LEU A 655 -13.71 -24.58 -23.41
CA LEU A 655 -14.50 -25.76 -23.65
C LEU A 655 -14.54 -26.04 -25.15
N ILE A 656 -14.19 -27.25 -25.54
CA ILE A 656 -13.93 -27.60 -26.94
C ILE A 656 -14.83 -28.77 -27.32
N ALA A 657 -15.57 -28.65 -28.43
CA ALA A 657 -16.27 -29.75 -29.08
C ALA A 657 -15.63 -30.06 -30.44
N ILE A 658 -15.34 -31.31 -30.70
CA ILE A 658 -14.78 -31.78 -31.97
C ILE A 658 -15.82 -32.58 -32.72
N GLU A 659 -16.24 -32.08 -33.91
CA GLU A 659 -17.19 -32.74 -34.81
C GLU A 659 -16.54 -32.92 -36.18
N GLY A 660 -15.98 -34.11 -36.43
CA GLY A 660 -15.21 -34.37 -37.65
C GLY A 660 -13.95 -33.51 -37.73
N ASP A 661 -13.84 -32.74 -38.81
CA ASP A 661 -12.77 -31.77 -39.01
C ASP A 661 -13.08 -30.37 -38.36
N SER A 662 -14.26 -30.24 -37.79
CA SER A 662 -14.68 -28.96 -37.18
C SER A 662 -14.41 -28.96 -35.66
N ARG A 663 -13.92 -27.82 -35.17
CA ARG A 663 -13.67 -27.58 -33.75
C ARG A 663 -14.46 -26.35 -33.31
N LEU A 664 -15.40 -26.56 -32.40
CA LEU A 664 -16.11 -25.47 -31.73
C LEU A 664 -15.43 -25.18 -30.40
N VAL A 665 -15.01 -23.95 -30.16
CA VAL A 665 -14.41 -23.50 -28.90
C VAL A 665 -15.28 -22.47 -28.25
N VAL A 666 -15.61 -22.68 -26.96
CA VAL A 666 -16.20 -21.67 -26.07
C VAL A 666 -15.12 -21.29 -25.07
N GLY A 667 -14.41 -20.21 -25.37
CA GLY A 667 -13.20 -19.82 -24.67
C GLY A 667 -13.45 -18.99 -23.43
N GLN A 668 -12.43 -18.93 -22.58
CA GLN A 668 -12.28 -18.03 -21.44
C GLN A 668 -13.41 -18.12 -20.40
N GLN A 669 -13.84 -19.36 -20.12
CA GLN A 669 -14.82 -19.60 -19.08
C GLN A 669 -14.16 -19.69 -17.71
N MET A 670 -14.60 -18.87 -16.77
CA MET A 670 -14.06 -18.87 -15.41
C MET A 670 -14.56 -20.07 -14.60
N VAL A 671 -13.66 -20.79 -13.99
CA VAL A 671 -13.97 -21.85 -13.04
C VAL A 671 -14.40 -21.23 -11.70
N THR A 672 -15.65 -21.49 -11.30
CA THR A 672 -16.23 -20.96 -10.06
C THR A 672 -16.14 -21.92 -8.89
N ARG A 673 -16.04 -23.21 -9.16
CA ARG A 673 -15.98 -24.25 -8.13
C ARG A 673 -15.21 -25.47 -8.64
N VAL A 674 -14.42 -26.09 -7.77
CA VAL A 674 -13.72 -27.35 -8.05
C VAL A 674 -14.03 -28.36 -6.95
N SER A 675 -14.34 -29.58 -7.33
CA SER A 675 -14.60 -30.69 -6.40
C SER A 675 -14.07 -32.01 -7.00
N GLY A 676 -12.85 -32.39 -6.63
CA GLY A 676 -12.16 -33.51 -7.24
C GLY A 676 -11.99 -33.34 -8.75
N ASP A 677 -12.43 -34.33 -9.54
CA ASP A 677 -12.39 -34.26 -11.01
C ASP A 677 -13.58 -33.50 -11.64
N THR A 678 -14.39 -32.79 -10.84
CA THR A 678 -15.49 -31.99 -11.32
C THR A 678 -15.25 -30.52 -11.06
N PHE A 679 -15.40 -29.70 -12.08
CA PHE A 679 -15.35 -28.24 -11.95
C PHE A 679 -16.61 -27.60 -12.54
N THR A 680 -16.93 -26.40 -12.11
CA THR A 680 -18.12 -25.67 -12.52
C THR A 680 -17.70 -24.32 -13.10
N VAL A 681 -18.30 -23.97 -14.23
CA VAL A 681 -18.20 -22.64 -14.84
C VAL A 681 -19.54 -21.94 -14.79
N ASN A 682 -19.54 -20.61 -14.70
CA ASN A 682 -20.75 -19.80 -14.67
C ASN A 682 -20.89 -19.02 -15.99
N THR A 683 -22.07 -19.10 -16.58
CA THR A 683 -22.39 -18.42 -17.84
C THR A 683 -22.84 -16.96 -17.65
N GLY A 684 -23.02 -16.51 -16.41
CA GLY A 684 -23.60 -15.21 -16.12
C GLY A 684 -24.99 -15.06 -16.76
N ASN A 685 -25.28 -13.87 -17.26
CA ASN A 685 -26.54 -13.58 -17.93
C ASN A 685 -26.43 -13.55 -19.48
N SER A 686 -25.37 -14.12 -20.02
CA SER A 686 -25.14 -14.13 -21.46
C SER A 686 -25.97 -15.21 -22.14
N GLN A 687 -27.01 -14.82 -22.86
CA GLN A 687 -27.84 -15.72 -23.67
C GLN A 687 -27.03 -16.37 -24.80
N GLN A 688 -26.07 -15.66 -25.35
CA GLN A 688 -25.17 -16.19 -26.39
C GLN A 688 -24.37 -17.35 -25.83
N LEU A 689 -23.77 -17.18 -24.66
CA LEU A 689 -23.00 -18.22 -24.01
C LEU A 689 -23.84 -19.44 -23.63
N VAL A 690 -25.07 -19.24 -23.17
CA VAL A 690 -26.04 -20.36 -22.93
C VAL A 690 -26.30 -21.13 -24.20
N ASN A 691 -26.49 -20.47 -25.33
CA ASN A 691 -26.73 -21.12 -26.63
C ASN A 691 -25.48 -21.91 -27.08
N ASP A 692 -24.29 -21.34 -26.91
CA ASP A 692 -23.03 -22.00 -27.28
C ASP A 692 -22.76 -23.23 -26.39
N LEU A 693 -23.07 -23.15 -25.10
CA LEU A 693 -22.94 -24.28 -24.19
C LEU A 693 -23.98 -25.37 -24.48
N GLN A 694 -25.18 -25.03 -24.96
CA GLN A 694 -26.16 -26.02 -25.45
C GLN A 694 -25.67 -26.75 -26.70
N ARG A 695 -24.98 -26.04 -27.59
CA ARG A 695 -24.33 -26.66 -28.77
C ARG A 695 -23.21 -27.62 -28.32
N LEU A 696 -22.40 -27.21 -27.34
CA LEU A 696 -21.38 -28.09 -26.72
C LEU A 696 -22.00 -29.34 -26.07
N GLN A 697 -23.17 -29.19 -25.41
CA GLN A 697 -23.88 -30.32 -24.82
C GLN A 697 -24.34 -31.34 -25.88
N THR A 698 -24.76 -30.87 -27.03
CA THR A 698 -25.11 -31.72 -28.15
C THR A 698 -23.87 -32.48 -28.66
N ALA A 699 -22.75 -31.80 -28.80
CA ALA A 699 -21.49 -32.42 -29.19
C ALA A 699 -20.97 -33.40 -28.13
N TRP A 700 -21.17 -33.12 -26.83
CA TRP A 700 -20.76 -34.01 -25.74
C TRP A 700 -21.49 -35.39 -25.80
N SER A 701 -22.76 -35.42 -26.20
CA SER A 701 -23.47 -36.68 -26.35
C SER A 701 -22.80 -37.64 -27.33
N GLY A 702 -21.94 -37.14 -28.21
CA GLY A 702 -21.03 -37.91 -29.09
C GLY A 702 -19.67 -38.26 -28.45
N GLY A 703 -19.39 -37.88 -27.22
CA GLY A 703 -18.10 -38.16 -26.54
C GLY A 703 -16.92 -37.29 -26.98
N ASN A 704 -17.19 -36.19 -27.67
CA ASN A 704 -16.19 -35.35 -28.30
C ASN A 704 -15.96 -34.00 -27.58
N LEU A 705 -16.40 -33.87 -26.31
CA LEU A 705 -16.17 -32.68 -25.54
C LEU A 705 -14.84 -32.76 -24.80
N ARG A 706 -14.06 -31.67 -24.90
CA ARG A 706 -12.76 -31.53 -24.26
C ARG A 706 -12.66 -30.18 -23.57
N TRP A 707 -11.64 -30.00 -22.76
CA TRP A 707 -11.29 -28.73 -22.16
C TRP A 707 -9.76 -28.54 -22.15
N GLN A 708 -9.35 -27.28 -22.15
CA GLN A 708 -7.94 -26.89 -21.95
C GLN A 708 -7.90 -25.59 -21.16
N SER A 709 -6.73 -25.22 -20.63
CA SER A 709 -6.52 -23.88 -20.07
C SER A 709 -6.59 -22.84 -21.18
N SER A 710 -7.29 -21.74 -20.92
CA SER A 710 -7.40 -20.64 -21.87
C SER A 710 -6.10 -19.87 -21.99
N ASN A 711 -5.86 -19.33 -23.16
CA ASN A 711 -4.96 -18.21 -23.30
C ASN A 711 -5.55 -16.97 -22.61
N ILE A 712 -4.70 -16.24 -21.89
CA ILE A 712 -5.16 -15.18 -20.97
C ILE A 712 -5.22 -13.83 -21.67
N TRP A 713 -4.48 -13.66 -22.76
CA TRP A 713 -4.30 -12.37 -23.38
C TRP A 713 -4.47 -12.45 -24.90
N LEU A 714 -5.52 -11.82 -25.39
CA LEU A 714 -5.78 -11.68 -26.82
C LEU A 714 -5.56 -10.23 -27.24
N GLN A 715 -4.74 -10.01 -28.25
CA GLN A 715 -4.44 -8.68 -28.77
C GLN A 715 -5.34 -8.26 -29.93
N ASP A 716 -5.85 -9.21 -30.72
CA ASP A 716 -6.65 -8.92 -31.89
C ASP A 716 -8.13 -8.87 -31.57
N MET A 717 -8.54 -7.82 -30.84
CA MET A 717 -9.95 -7.51 -30.63
C MET A 717 -10.43 -6.48 -31.63
N ASP A 718 -11.65 -6.69 -32.17
CA ASP A 718 -12.35 -5.69 -32.90
C ASP A 718 -13.26 -4.85 -31.99
N PHE A 719 -13.37 -3.57 -32.30
CA PHE A 719 -14.12 -2.62 -31.51
C PHE A 719 -15.29 -2.04 -32.32
N THR A 720 -16.37 -1.73 -31.64
CA THR A 720 -17.53 -1.09 -32.27
C THR A 720 -17.14 0.31 -32.75
N LEU A 721 -17.37 0.58 -34.05
CA LEU A 721 -17.16 1.91 -34.59
C LEU A 721 -18.26 2.86 -34.10
N SER A 722 -17.87 4.03 -33.66
CA SER A 722 -18.78 5.10 -33.24
C SER A 722 -18.29 6.45 -33.77
N TYR A 723 -19.22 7.22 -34.33
CA TYR A 723 -18.91 8.57 -34.84
C TYR A 723 -19.31 9.66 -33.82
N ALA A 724 -18.49 10.69 -33.74
CA ALA A 724 -18.89 11.90 -33.04
C ALA A 724 -20.13 12.56 -33.74
N PRO A 725 -20.91 13.37 -33.05
CA PRO A 725 -22.11 14.03 -33.60
C PRO A 725 -21.83 14.72 -34.92
N ALA A 726 -22.84 14.71 -35.83
CA ALA A 726 -22.71 15.28 -37.19
C ALA A 726 -22.23 16.75 -37.20
N SER A 727 -22.59 17.52 -36.15
CA SER A 727 -22.17 18.92 -35.99
C SER A 727 -20.67 19.09 -35.71
N GLN A 728 -19.98 18.06 -35.29
CA GLN A 728 -18.55 18.06 -34.98
C GLN A 728 -17.72 17.41 -36.07
N GLN A 729 -18.35 16.78 -37.05
CA GLN A 729 -17.64 16.10 -38.14
C GLN A 729 -16.88 17.08 -39.04
N PRO A 730 -15.66 16.72 -39.47
CA PRO A 730 -14.88 17.56 -40.41
C PRO A 730 -15.56 17.69 -41.75
N ALA A 731 -15.37 18.83 -42.39
CA ALA A 731 -15.89 19.09 -43.74
C ALA A 731 -15.19 18.26 -44.82
N ASN A 732 -13.98 17.75 -44.56
CA ASN A 732 -13.22 16.96 -45.47
C ASN A 732 -13.74 15.51 -45.50
N ALA A 733 -14.19 15.03 -46.66
CA ALA A 733 -14.71 13.69 -46.83
C ALA A 733 -13.68 12.57 -46.64
N SER A 734 -12.37 12.86 -46.69
CA SER A 734 -11.31 11.90 -46.37
C SER A 734 -11.07 11.75 -44.87
N GLN A 735 -11.72 12.56 -44.05
CA GLN A 735 -11.56 12.60 -42.59
C GLN A 735 -12.85 12.24 -41.88
N LYS A 736 -12.72 11.64 -40.71
CA LYS A 736 -13.83 11.35 -39.79
C LYS A 736 -13.38 11.57 -38.34
N LEU A 737 -14.33 12.09 -37.53
CA LEU A 737 -14.16 12.18 -36.08
C LEU A 737 -14.87 11.01 -35.44
N LEU A 738 -14.10 10.13 -34.80
CA LEU A 738 -14.59 9.02 -34.01
C LEU A 738 -14.87 9.45 -32.57
N SER A 739 -15.82 8.83 -31.91
CA SER A 739 -16.04 8.95 -30.47
C SER A 739 -15.84 7.60 -29.79
N SER A 740 -15.24 7.60 -28.60
CA SER A 740 -15.20 6.41 -27.76
C SER A 740 -16.59 6.11 -27.25
N SER A 741 -16.99 4.84 -27.21
CA SER A 741 -18.17 4.37 -26.52
C SER A 741 -17.81 3.78 -25.15
N ASP A 742 -18.80 3.63 -24.29
CA ASP A 742 -18.59 3.01 -22.96
C ASP A 742 -18.17 1.54 -23.05
N GLN A 743 -18.53 0.89 -24.18
CA GLN A 743 -18.17 -0.52 -24.45
C GLN A 743 -16.87 -0.66 -25.23
N SER A 744 -16.42 0.39 -25.92
CA SER A 744 -15.22 0.40 -26.74
C SER A 744 -14.43 1.71 -26.49
N PRO A 745 -13.84 1.88 -25.32
CA PRO A 745 -13.00 3.03 -25.06
C PRO A 745 -11.74 2.98 -25.95
N PHE A 746 -11.16 4.13 -26.23
CA PHE A 746 -9.89 4.14 -26.94
C PHE A 746 -8.76 3.73 -26.01
N PRO A 747 -7.75 2.97 -26.50
CA PRO A 747 -6.55 2.67 -25.70
C PRO A 747 -5.89 3.96 -25.21
N ALA A 748 -5.44 3.97 -23.96
CA ALA A 748 -4.82 5.14 -23.36
C ALA A 748 -3.56 5.62 -24.12
N MET A 749 -2.88 4.71 -24.80
CA MET A 749 -1.60 4.96 -25.46
C MET A 749 -1.71 5.15 -26.97
N VAL A 750 -2.91 5.41 -27.48
CA VAL A 750 -3.11 5.77 -28.88
C VAL A 750 -2.42 7.10 -29.20
N ALA A 751 -1.65 7.10 -30.26
CA ALA A 751 -0.89 8.28 -30.66
C ALA A 751 -1.25 8.74 -32.09
N VAL A 752 -0.95 9.99 -32.37
CA VAL A 752 -1.01 10.53 -33.71
C VAL A 752 -0.02 9.75 -34.61
N GLY A 753 -0.48 9.35 -35.78
CA GLY A 753 0.30 8.52 -36.72
C GLY A 753 -0.01 7.04 -36.65
N ASP A 754 -0.62 6.55 -35.56
CA ASP A 754 -1.12 5.18 -35.50
C ASP A 754 -2.21 4.96 -36.55
N THR A 755 -2.43 3.71 -36.93
CA THR A 755 -3.41 3.37 -37.94
C THR A 755 -4.47 2.42 -37.40
N ILE A 756 -5.67 2.57 -37.93
CA ILE A 756 -6.78 1.64 -37.70
C ILE A 756 -7.27 1.06 -39.02
N VAL A 757 -7.85 -0.13 -38.95
CA VAL A 757 -8.54 -0.75 -40.08
C VAL A 757 -10.00 -0.89 -39.74
N ILE A 758 -10.87 -0.28 -40.54
CA ILE A 758 -12.32 -0.37 -40.41
C ILE A 758 -12.85 -1.43 -41.37
N HIS A 759 -13.70 -2.31 -40.90
CA HIS A 759 -14.29 -3.40 -41.64
C HIS A 759 -15.79 -3.61 -41.26
N ALA A 760 -16.54 -4.33 -42.07
CA ALA A 760 -17.92 -4.67 -41.72
C ALA A 760 -17.92 -5.63 -40.50
N ALA A 761 -18.92 -5.46 -39.61
CA ALA A 761 -19.17 -6.45 -38.59
C ALA A 761 -19.56 -7.76 -39.25
N SER A 762 -18.70 -8.77 -39.23
CA SER A 762 -19.08 -10.09 -39.69
C SER A 762 -20.12 -10.69 -38.76
N LEU A 763 -21.28 -11.04 -39.24
CA LEU A 763 -22.35 -11.69 -38.52
C LEU A 763 -22.07 -13.16 -38.17
N SER A 764 -20.90 -13.69 -38.53
CA SER A 764 -20.47 -15.03 -38.16
C SER A 764 -19.13 -14.96 -37.41
N THR A 765 -19.16 -14.88 -36.10
CA THR A 765 -18.12 -15.44 -35.28
C THR A 765 -18.20 -16.97 -35.44
N THR A 766 -17.73 -17.50 -36.50
CA THR A 766 -17.27 -18.87 -36.58
C THR A 766 -15.96 -18.84 -35.84
N MET A 767 -15.98 -19.23 -34.53
CA MET A 767 -14.79 -19.62 -33.84
C MET A 767 -14.24 -20.87 -34.51
N ALA A 768 -13.40 -20.68 -35.51
CA ALA A 768 -12.78 -21.77 -36.24
C ALA A 768 -11.44 -22.09 -35.55
N GLY A 769 -11.40 -23.31 -34.97
CA GLY A 769 -10.17 -23.98 -34.58
C GLY A 769 -9.49 -23.45 -33.33
N SER A 770 -8.63 -24.22 -32.70
CA SER A 770 -7.87 -23.99 -31.45
C SER A 770 -7.17 -22.65 -31.30
N GLU A 771 -7.50 -21.79 -32.13
CA GLU A 771 -7.09 -20.44 -32.25
C GLU A 771 -8.34 -19.62 -32.01
N VAL A 772 -8.37 -18.87 -30.91
CA VAL A 772 -9.08 -17.61 -30.93
C VAL A 772 -8.19 -16.72 -31.80
N SER A 773 -7.95 -17.15 -33.02
CA SER A 773 -7.67 -16.24 -34.09
C SER A 773 -8.95 -15.49 -34.30
N ALA A 774 -9.06 -14.28 -33.77
CA ALA A 774 -9.88 -13.28 -34.40
C ALA A 774 -9.28 -12.91 -35.75
N THR A 775 -8.93 -13.89 -36.57
CA THR A 775 -8.94 -13.70 -38.01
C THR A 775 -10.40 -13.49 -38.34
N ILE A 776 -10.79 -12.24 -38.35
CA ILE A 776 -11.96 -11.78 -39.02
C ILE A 776 -11.75 -12.21 -40.46
N GLU A 777 -12.17 -13.44 -40.79
CA GLU A 777 -12.37 -13.78 -42.18
C GLU A 777 -13.55 -12.92 -42.64
N PRO A 778 -13.33 -11.92 -43.51
CA PRO A 778 -14.44 -11.21 -44.13
C PRO A 778 -15.36 -12.27 -44.69
N ALA A 779 -16.66 -12.13 -44.45
CA ALA A 779 -17.64 -13.01 -45.05
C ALA A 779 -17.28 -13.16 -46.54
N ALA A 780 -17.10 -14.40 -47.00
CA ALA A 780 -16.57 -14.70 -48.33
C ALA A 780 -17.17 -13.78 -49.39
N GLY A 781 -16.42 -12.81 -49.87
CA GLY A 781 -16.81 -11.90 -50.93
C GLY A 781 -16.57 -10.41 -50.74
N ASP A 782 -16.30 -9.90 -49.52
CA ASP A 782 -16.13 -8.46 -49.36
C ASP A 782 -14.75 -8.10 -48.78
N ASP A 783 -13.79 -7.83 -49.65
CA ASP A 783 -12.51 -7.14 -49.35
C ASP A 783 -12.73 -5.66 -48.96
N TRP A 784 -13.87 -5.30 -48.39
CA TRP A 784 -14.19 -3.93 -48.05
C TRP A 784 -13.52 -3.56 -46.72
N GLN A 785 -12.45 -2.81 -46.81
CA GLN A 785 -11.70 -2.30 -45.68
C GLN A 785 -11.34 -0.83 -45.90
N ILE A 786 -11.24 -0.06 -44.84
CA ILE A 786 -10.65 1.27 -44.84
C ILE A 786 -9.49 1.29 -43.87
N LYS A 787 -8.31 1.56 -44.35
CA LYS A 787 -7.17 1.90 -43.54
C LYS A 787 -7.15 3.41 -43.31
N ALA A 788 -7.04 3.83 -42.04
CA ALA A 788 -7.03 5.25 -41.69
C ALA A 788 -5.91 5.53 -40.69
N THR A 789 -5.31 6.71 -40.82
CA THR A 789 -4.27 7.21 -39.92
C THR A 789 -4.90 8.20 -38.94
N ILE A 790 -4.48 8.14 -37.69
CA ILE A 790 -4.92 9.06 -36.63
C ILE A 790 -4.18 10.39 -36.79
N LEU A 791 -4.91 11.48 -36.91
CA LEU A 791 -4.37 12.82 -37.03
C LEU A 791 -4.40 13.59 -35.72
N GLU A 792 -5.39 13.32 -34.86
CA GLU A 792 -5.58 14.02 -33.59
C GLU A 792 -6.17 13.05 -32.55
N VAL A 793 -5.69 13.12 -31.34
CA VAL A 793 -6.17 12.36 -30.18
C VAL A 793 -6.62 13.36 -29.12
N ASN A 794 -7.88 13.26 -28.71
CA ASN A 794 -8.40 14.05 -27.59
C ASN A 794 -8.94 13.12 -26.49
N PRO A 795 -8.12 12.76 -25.49
CA PRO A 795 -8.52 11.82 -24.47
C PRO A 795 -9.67 12.33 -23.59
N LEU A 796 -9.74 13.66 -23.36
CA LEU A 796 -10.78 14.26 -22.53
C LEU A 796 -12.13 14.29 -23.22
N ALA A 797 -12.18 14.61 -24.51
CA ALA A 797 -13.38 14.52 -25.30
C ALA A 797 -13.73 13.06 -25.65
N GLY A 798 -12.74 12.15 -25.56
CA GLY A 798 -12.87 10.78 -26.04
C GLY A 798 -13.07 10.73 -27.54
N THR A 799 -12.30 11.52 -28.31
CA THR A 799 -12.43 11.61 -29.76
C THR A 799 -11.08 11.39 -30.44
N LEU A 800 -11.15 10.77 -31.64
CA LEU A 800 -10.03 10.59 -32.54
C LEU A 800 -10.37 11.16 -33.91
N LEU A 801 -9.56 12.05 -34.43
CA LEU A 801 -9.65 12.47 -35.82
C LEU A 801 -8.81 11.53 -36.69
N ILE A 802 -9.43 10.85 -37.63
CA ILE A 802 -8.80 9.93 -38.54
C ILE A 802 -8.85 10.44 -39.97
N GLU A 803 -7.86 10.10 -40.77
CA GLU A 803 -7.84 10.36 -42.20
C GLU A 803 -7.58 9.06 -42.96
N LYS A 804 -8.37 8.85 -43.99
CA LYS A 804 -8.23 7.70 -44.88
C LYS A 804 -6.85 7.72 -45.57
N THR A 805 -6.14 6.59 -45.55
CA THR A 805 -4.88 6.45 -46.28
C THR A 805 -5.07 6.48 -47.80
N ALA A 806 -4.05 6.88 -48.56
CA ALA A 806 -4.14 7.08 -50.01
C ALA A 806 -4.44 5.78 -50.77
N ASP A 807 -4.09 4.64 -50.22
CA ASP A 807 -4.34 3.30 -50.76
C ASP A 807 -5.76 2.78 -50.48
N SER A 808 -6.51 3.39 -49.62
CA SER A 808 -7.90 3.02 -49.32
C SER A 808 -8.88 3.65 -50.31
N THR A 809 -9.53 2.84 -51.14
CA THR A 809 -10.47 3.30 -52.19
C THR A 809 -11.88 3.53 -51.68
N ASN A 810 -12.28 2.83 -50.60
CA ASN A 810 -13.64 2.87 -50.07
C ASN A 810 -13.96 4.21 -49.39
N ALA A 811 -15.21 4.61 -49.36
CA ALA A 811 -15.68 5.77 -48.60
C ALA A 811 -16.03 5.35 -47.16
N PHE A 812 -15.87 6.25 -46.18
CA PHE A 812 -16.33 5.98 -44.83
C PHE A 812 -17.83 5.63 -44.81
N PRO A 813 -18.24 4.63 -44.01
CA PRO A 813 -19.65 4.29 -43.88
C PRO A 813 -20.48 5.48 -43.41
N ALA A 814 -21.71 5.59 -43.89
CA ALA A 814 -22.64 6.68 -43.46
C ALA A 814 -23.06 6.51 -42.00
N GLU A 815 -23.31 5.25 -41.58
CA GLU A 815 -23.71 4.85 -40.25
C GLU A 815 -22.66 3.89 -39.66
N ALA A 816 -22.33 4.05 -38.38
CA ALA A 816 -21.25 3.32 -37.73
C ALA A 816 -21.64 1.96 -37.15
N ASP A 817 -22.94 1.76 -36.80
CA ASP A 817 -23.41 0.64 -35.95
C ASP A 817 -23.09 -0.76 -36.47
N ALA A 818 -23.03 -0.90 -37.80
CA ALA A 818 -22.74 -2.16 -38.48
C ALA A 818 -21.22 -2.37 -38.72
N TRP A 819 -20.41 -1.50 -38.21
CA TRP A 819 -18.97 -1.51 -38.49
C TRP A 819 -18.13 -1.74 -37.26
N ARG A 820 -16.92 -2.30 -37.49
CA ARG A 820 -15.92 -2.57 -36.49
C ARG A 820 -14.59 -1.96 -36.94
N TYR A 821 -13.69 -1.76 -36.00
CA TYR A 821 -12.32 -1.40 -36.30
C TYR A 821 -11.34 -2.18 -35.41
N VAL A 822 -10.14 -2.37 -35.93
CA VAL A 822 -9.01 -2.95 -35.21
C VAL A 822 -7.85 -1.97 -35.21
N TRP A 823 -7.07 -2.00 -34.11
CA TRP A 823 -5.84 -1.25 -34.06
C TRP A 823 -4.75 -1.94 -34.85
N ASN A 824 -4.09 -1.19 -35.72
CA ASN A 824 -2.97 -1.68 -36.53
C ASN A 824 -1.69 -1.03 -36.04
N PHE A 825 -1.24 -1.40 -34.86
CA PHE A 825 0.04 -1.01 -34.33
C PHE A 825 1.17 -1.78 -35.03
N ASP A 826 2.39 -1.20 -35.04
CA ASP A 826 3.54 -1.87 -35.61
C ASP A 826 3.85 -3.19 -34.87
N GLN A 827 3.77 -4.32 -35.61
CA GLN A 827 3.97 -5.65 -35.03
C GLN A 827 5.40 -5.85 -34.48
N SER A 828 6.41 -5.21 -35.08
CA SER A 828 7.78 -5.30 -34.59
C SER A 828 7.95 -4.72 -33.21
N ALA A 829 7.12 -3.78 -32.82
CA ALA A 829 7.12 -3.13 -31.53
C ALA A 829 6.53 -3.98 -30.40
N TYR A 830 5.73 -5.01 -30.70
CA TYR A 830 5.11 -5.85 -29.67
C TYR A 830 6.03 -6.93 -29.12
N ALA A 831 7.01 -7.33 -29.87
CA ALA A 831 7.72 -8.59 -29.68
C ALA A 831 8.71 -8.60 -28.50
N THR A 832 9.06 -7.47 -27.91
CA THR A 832 10.21 -7.39 -27.00
C THR A 832 9.92 -6.75 -25.65
N THR A 833 8.73 -6.20 -25.43
CA THR A 833 8.49 -5.36 -24.25
C THR A 833 7.58 -6.06 -23.25
N ASP A 834 8.12 -6.25 -22.04
CA ASP A 834 7.33 -6.63 -20.87
C ASP A 834 6.35 -5.50 -20.52
N ARG A 835 5.05 -5.77 -20.64
CA ARG A 835 3.95 -4.80 -20.39
C ARG A 835 3.26 -5.00 -19.05
N PHE A 836 3.76 -5.90 -18.25
CA PHE A 836 3.13 -6.36 -17.05
C PHE A 836 3.92 -5.98 -15.81
N SER A 837 5.24 -6.17 -15.86
CA SER A 837 6.09 -5.95 -14.71
C SER A 837 6.24 -4.46 -14.42
N PHE A 838 5.89 -4.06 -13.20
CA PHE A 838 5.95 -2.67 -12.75
C PHE A 838 5.13 -1.69 -13.61
N VAL A 839 4.05 -2.16 -14.23
CA VAL A 839 3.13 -1.34 -15.01
C VAL A 839 1.81 -1.24 -14.27
N ILE A 840 1.34 -0.01 -14.06
CA ILE A 840 0.10 0.29 -13.34
C ILE A 840 -0.76 1.19 -14.21
N SER A 841 -2.04 0.87 -14.27
CA SER A 841 -3.06 1.74 -14.85
C SER A 841 -3.73 2.58 -13.77
N LEU A 842 -3.75 3.88 -13.97
CA LEU A 842 -4.54 4.86 -13.22
C LEU A 842 -5.82 5.16 -13.99
N VAL A 843 -6.97 4.84 -13.41
CA VAL A 843 -8.28 5.00 -14.05
C VAL A 843 -9.03 6.15 -13.40
N LEU A 844 -9.29 7.20 -14.17
CA LEU A 844 -9.90 8.45 -13.72
C LEU A 844 -11.19 8.73 -14.48
N ASN A 845 -12.15 9.41 -13.81
CA ASN A 845 -13.36 9.89 -14.43
C ASN A 845 -13.12 11.24 -15.15
N ARG A 846 -13.43 11.33 -16.43
CA ARG A 846 -13.31 12.60 -17.20
C ARG A 846 -14.19 13.73 -16.63
N ALA A 847 -15.31 13.39 -16.00
CA ALA A 847 -16.18 14.37 -15.35
C ALA A 847 -15.47 15.20 -14.28
N LEU A 848 -14.42 14.64 -13.65
CA LEU A 848 -13.58 15.33 -12.66
C LEU A 848 -12.96 16.61 -13.25
N ILE A 849 -12.49 16.56 -14.50
CA ILE A 849 -11.90 17.70 -15.19
C ILE A 849 -12.95 18.69 -15.65
N ALA A 850 -14.08 18.19 -16.18
CA ALA A 850 -15.16 19.03 -16.71
C ALA A 850 -15.84 19.88 -15.63
N SER A 851 -15.85 19.41 -14.37
CA SER A 851 -16.47 20.12 -13.25
C SER A 851 -15.66 21.33 -12.74
N GLN A 852 -14.41 21.48 -13.18
CA GLN A 852 -13.50 22.51 -12.69
C GLN A 852 -13.39 23.72 -13.64
N ASN A 853 -13.38 24.92 -13.08
CA ASN A 853 -13.19 26.17 -13.85
C ASN A 853 -11.70 26.47 -14.11
N ILE A 854 -10.96 25.51 -14.65
CA ILE A 854 -9.52 25.60 -14.89
C ILE A 854 -9.23 25.09 -16.30
N VAL A 855 -8.14 25.58 -16.88
CA VAL A 855 -7.66 25.02 -18.16
C VAL A 855 -7.36 23.53 -17.97
N PRO A 856 -8.04 22.66 -18.72
CA PRO A 856 -7.96 21.21 -18.53
C PRO A 856 -6.52 20.66 -18.50
N ASP A 857 -5.67 21.10 -19.41
CA ASP A 857 -4.28 20.61 -19.53
C ASP A 857 -3.44 20.91 -18.28
N LYS A 858 -3.63 22.09 -17.68
CA LYS A 858 -2.93 22.46 -16.44
C LYS A 858 -3.39 21.60 -15.27
N LEU A 859 -4.68 21.32 -15.21
CA LEU A 859 -5.25 20.50 -14.15
C LEU A 859 -4.79 19.04 -14.26
N ILE A 860 -4.80 18.48 -15.47
CA ILE A 860 -4.31 17.13 -15.74
C ILE A 860 -2.83 17.02 -15.39
N THR A 861 -2.01 17.97 -15.86
CA THR A 861 -0.57 17.96 -15.56
C THR A 861 -0.32 18.00 -14.07
N TRP A 862 -1.06 18.82 -13.32
CA TRP A 862 -0.94 18.86 -11.86
C TRP A 862 -1.36 17.55 -11.19
N ILE A 863 -2.52 16.96 -11.60
CA ILE A 863 -2.98 15.68 -11.06
C ILE A 863 -1.92 14.60 -11.30
N LEU A 864 -1.44 14.47 -12.53
CA LEU A 864 -0.47 13.44 -12.90
C LEU A 864 0.86 13.62 -12.17
N GLN A 865 1.32 14.85 -12.00
CA GLN A 865 2.53 15.14 -11.23
C GLN A 865 2.35 14.75 -9.77
N ALA A 866 1.26 15.17 -9.13
CA ALA A 866 0.96 14.85 -7.74
C ALA A 866 0.84 13.33 -7.50
N VAL A 867 0.23 12.62 -8.45
CA VAL A 867 0.15 11.15 -8.43
C VAL A 867 1.54 10.53 -8.55
N MET A 868 2.34 10.97 -9.52
CA MET A 868 3.68 10.42 -9.77
C MET A 868 4.64 10.57 -8.59
N GLU A 869 4.52 11.65 -7.83
CA GLU A 869 5.33 11.88 -6.63
C GLU A 869 5.09 10.82 -5.55
N GLN A 870 3.97 10.08 -5.61
CA GLN A 870 3.63 9.02 -4.67
C GLN A 870 4.11 7.62 -5.11
N PHE A 871 4.48 7.45 -6.38
CA PHE A 871 4.90 6.16 -6.91
C PHE A 871 6.41 5.94 -6.81
N PRO A 872 6.86 4.68 -6.63
CA PRO A 872 8.26 4.32 -6.78
C PRO A 872 8.77 4.66 -8.19
N ALA A 873 10.02 5.14 -8.28
CA ALA A 873 10.58 5.65 -9.53
C ALA A 873 10.65 4.63 -10.69
N HIS A 874 10.66 3.32 -10.38
CA HIS A 874 10.74 2.25 -11.38
C HIS A 874 9.39 1.82 -11.96
N VAL A 875 8.27 2.35 -11.44
CA VAL A 875 6.92 2.02 -11.91
C VAL A 875 6.57 2.83 -13.15
N SER A 876 6.00 2.16 -14.16
CA SER A 876 5.41 2.80 -15.35
C SER A 876 3.93 3.03 -15.11
N LEU A 877 3.45 4.25 -15.28
CA LEU A 877 2.06 4.62 -15.06
C LEU A 877 1.35 4.90 -16.40
N ILE A 878 0.19 4.28 -16.59
CA ILE A 878 -0.69 4.50 -17.74
C ILE A 878 -1.97 5.16 -17.26
N ASN A 879 -2.35 6.29 -17.87
CA ASN A 879 -3.52 7.06 -17.46
C ASN A 879 -4.71 6.78 -18.37
N HIS A 880 -5.83 6.39 -17.78
CA HIS A 880 -7.09 6.16 -18.48
C HIS A 880 -8.12 7.19 -18.03
N TRP A 881 -8.65 7.94 -18.98
CA TRP A 881 -9.74 8.90 -18.75
C TRP A 881 -11.03 8.34 -19.31
N LEU A 882 -11.86 7.73 -18.47
CA LEU A 882 -13.12 7.14 -18.87
C LEU A 882 -14.28 8.15 -18.81
N SER A 883 -15.31 7.95 -19.63
CA SER A 883 -16.58 8.64 -19.47
C SER A 883 -17.22 8.27 -18.14
N GLU A 884 -18.16 9.08 -17.64
CA GLU A 884 -18.83 8.81 -16.37
C GLU A 884 -19.50 7.43 -16.34
N SER A 885 -20.14 7.03 -17.44
CA SER A 885 -20.81 5.72 -17.56
C SER A 885 -19.79 4.58 -17.64
N ALA A 886 -18.72 4.71 -18.44
CA ALA A 886 -17.65 3.72 -18.52
C ALA A 886 -16.91 3.57 -17.18
N PHE A 887 -16.64 4.68 -16.50
CA PHE A 887 -16.02 4.68 -15.17
C PHE A 887 -16.89 3.95 -14.15
N LYS A 888 -18.21 4.15 -14.18
CA LYS A 888 -19.14 3.49 -13.28
C LYS A 888 -19.22 1.97 -13.54
N ASN A 889 -19.23 1.56 -14.81
CA ASN A 889 -19.18 0.14 -15.16
C ASN A 889 -17.85 -0.50 -14.73
N PHE A 890 -16.74 0.21 -14.94
CA PHE A 890 -15.45 -0.22 -14.48
C PHE A 890 -15.41 -0.38 -12.96
N ALA A 891 -15.92 0.61 -12.21
CA ALA A 891 -16.01 0.60 -10.76
C ALA A 891 -16.71 -0.65 -10.21
N GLN A 892 -17.86 -1.02 -10.80
CA GLN A 892 -18.62 -2.22 -10.41
C GLN A 892 -17.84 -3.51 -10.69
N THR A 893 -17.15 -3.58 -11.84
CA THR A 893 -16.32 -4.73 -12.19
C THR A 893 -15.12 -4.86 -11.26
N TYR A 894 -14.44 -3.73 -10.98
CA TYR A 894 -13.33 -3.67 -10.04
C TYR A 894 -13.75 -4.13 -8.64
N ALA A 895 -14.88 -3.64 -8.13
CA ALA A 895 -15.37 -4.03 -6.80
C ALA A 895 -15.65 -5.54 -6.71
N ARG A 896 -16.29 -6.13 -7.73
CA ARG A 896 -16.51 -7.59 -7.78
C ARG A 896 -15.20 -8.36 -7.82
N TRP A 897 -14.25 -7.91 -8.67
CA TRP A 897 -12.96 -8.53 -8.82
C TRP A 897 -12.17 -8.53 -7.50
N GLN A 898 -12.08 -7.38 -6.82
CA GLN A 898 -11.42 -7.23 -5.53
C GLN A 898 -12.08 -8.07 -4.42
N ASN A 899 -13.40 -8.02 -4.31
CA ASN A 899 -14.15 -8.75 -3.29
C ASN A 899 -14.05 -10.28 -3.46
N ASN A 900 -13.77 -10.75 -4.68
CA ASN A 900 -13.54 -12.16 -4.98
C ASN A 900 -12.07 -12.60 -4.83
N GLY A 901 -11.17 -11.73 -4.39
CA GLY A 901 -9.74 -12.04 -4.21
C GLY A 901 -8.92 -11.96 -5.49
N ASN A 902 -9.30 -11.10 -6.43
CA ASN A 902 -8.62 -10.87 -7.71
C ASN A 902 -8.43 -12.14 -8.57
N PRO A 903 -9.48 -12.94 -8.81
CA PRO A 903 -9.33 -14.15 -9.60
C PRO A 903 -9.04 -13.81 -11.07
N LEU A 904 -8.31 -14.69 -11.72
CA LEU A 904 -8.20 -14.67 -13.19
C LEU A 904 -9.50 -15.23 -13.77
N GLY A 905 -10.36 -14.37 -14.27
CA GLY A 905 -11.69 -14.75 -14.76
C GLY A 905 -12.35 -13.64 -15.55
N ASP A 906 -13.67 -13.67 -15.63
CA ASP A 906 -14.47 -12.74 -16.44
C ASP A 906 -14.27 -11.28 -16.03
N ASP A 907 -14.15 -10.99 -14.73
CA ASP A 907 -13.91 -9.62 -14.25
C ASP A 907 -12.52 -9.12 -14.63
N ALA A 908 -11.47 -9.95 -14.49
CA ALA A 908 -10.12 -9.62 -14.94
C ALA A 908 -10.07 -9.40 -16.46
N TRP A 909 -10.77 -10.25 -17.22
CA TRP A 909 -10.92 -10.10 -18.66
C TRP A 909 -11.64 -8.80 -19.02
N SER A 910 -12.74 -8.48 -18.35
CA SER A 910 -13.47 -7.23 -18.54
C SER A 910 -12.61 -6.00 -18.25
N ILE A 911 -11.75 -6.06 -17.23
CA ILE A 911 -10.77 -4.99 -16.92
C ILE A 911 -9.80 -4.83 -18.10
N LEU A 912 -9.21 -5.93 -18.58
CA LEU A 912 -8.32 -5.92 -19.73
C LEU A 912 -8.98 -5.27 -20.96
N GLN A 913 -10.23 -5.61 -21.19
CA GLN A 913 -11.02 -5.14 -22.31
C GLN A 913 -11.38 -3.66 -22.20
N MET A 914 -11.93 -3.24 -21.06
CA MET A 914 -12.34 -1.85 -20.82
C MET A 914 -11.15 -0.89 -20.84
N LEU A 915 -9.98 -1.30 -20.36
CA LEU A 915 -8.77 -0.50 -20.39
C LEU A 915 -7.95 -0.71 -21.68
N THR A 916 -8.35 -1.63 -22.54
CA THR A 916 -7.65 -1.95 -23.80
C THR A 916 -6.16 -2.29 -23.60
N LEU A 917 -5.83 -2.95 -22.49
CA LEU A 917 -4.45 -3.24 -22.10
C LEU A 917 -3.76 -4.22 -23.05
N GLY A 918 -4.53 -5.02 -23.79
CA GLY A 918 -4.04 -5.90 -24.87
C GLY A 918 -3.50 -5.17 -26.11
N HIS A 919 -3.79 -3.89 -26.26
CA HIS A 919 -3.50 -3.11 -27.46
C HIS A 919 -2.43 -2.04 -27.25
N LEU A 920 -1.58 -2.17 -26.24
CA LEU A 920 -0.53 -1.20 -25.98
C LEU A 920 0.67 -1.42 -26.92
N PRO A 921 1.14 -0.38 -27.62
CA PRO A 921 2.39 -0.47 -28.37
C PRO A 921 3.58 -0.61 -27.41
N ALA A 922 4.66 -1.27 -27.86
CA ALA A 922 5.83 -1.49 -27.03
C ALA A 922 6.53 -0.18 -26.63
N THR A 923 6.49 0.82 -27.49
CA THR A 923 7.03 2.16 -27.24
C THR A 923 6.21 2.95 -26.20
N ALA A 924 5.04 2.45 -25.83
CA ALA A 924 4.17 3.09 -24.85
C ALA A 924 4.70 3.02 -23.43
N LEU A 925 5.64 2.12 -23.13
CA LEU A 925 6.15 1.91 -21.79
C LEU A 925 7.44 2.69 -21.55
N GLY A 926 7.56 3.27 -20.35
CA GLY A 926 8.72 4.04 -19.93
C GLY A 926 8.88 3.99 -18.39
N ILE A 927 9.45 5.03 -17.83
CA ILE A 927 9.59 5.20 -16.38
C ILE A 927 8.65 6.32 -15.96
N GLY A 928 7.77 6.05 -15.01
CA GLY A 928 6.75 7.00 -14.61
C GLY A 928 5.84 7.40 -15.76
N LEU A 929 5.75 8.67 -16.06
CA LEU A 929 5.03 9.24 -17.21
C LEU A 929 5.93 9.46 -18.45
N MET A 930 7.22 9.17 -18.33
CA MET A 930 8.15 9.35 -19.43
C MET A 930 7.98 8.24 -20.47
N ARG A 931 7.91 8.59 -21.74
CA ARG A 931 7.72 7.65 -22.85
C ARG A 931 8.77 7.92 -23.93
N ILE A 932 9.13 6.86 -24.64
CA ILE A 932 9.97 7.01 -25.84
C ILE A 932 9.07 7.38 -27.00
N ALA A 933 9.30 8.55 -27.58
CA ALA A 933 8.53 9.01 -28.72
C ALA A 933 8.96 8.32 -30.02
N THR A 934 7.99 7.92 -30.83
CA THR A 934 8.22 7.46 -32.21
C THR A 934 8.51 8.65 -33.14
N ASP A 935 9.09 8.38 -34.33
CA ASP A 935 9.26 9.42 -35.34
C ASP A 935 7.95 10.06 -35.78
N ALA A 936 6.87 9.30 -35.83
CA ALA A 936 5.53 9.80 -36.14
C ALA A 936 5.03 10.77 -35.05
N GLN A 937 5.16 10.41 -33.79
CA GLN A 937 4.80 11.27 -32.65
C GLN A 937 5.64 12.55 -32.65
N ARG A 938 6.96 12.43 -32.85
CA ARG A 938 7.85 13.59 -32.97
C ARG A 938 7.37 14.54 -34.09
N THR A 939 7.12 14.00 -35.28
CA THR A 939 6.67 14.79 -36.43
C THR A 939 5.31 15.46 -36.18
N ALA A 940 4.41 14.78 -35.52
CA ALA A 940 3.09 15.30 -35.17
C ALA A 940 3.17 16.46 -34.15
N VAL A 941 4.08 16.36 -33.19
CA VAL A 941 4.22 17.36 -32.10
C VAL A 941 5.03 18.57 -32.53
N ILE A 942 6.15 18.38 -33.24
CA ILE A 942 7.09 19.46 -33.55
C ILE A 942 7.26 19.76 -35.04
N GLY A 943 6.48 19.10 -35.91
CA GLY A 943 6.63 19.19 -37.35
C GLY A 943 7.83 18.44 -37.91
N ALA A 944 7.81 18.14 -39.18
CA ALA A 944 8.86 17.36 -39.86
C ALA A 944 10.24 18.07 -39.84
N ASP A 945 10.24 19.39 -39.82
CA ASP A 945 11.42 20.24 -39.82
C ASP A 945 11.89 20.72 -38.45
N GLY A 946 11.15 20.31 -37.37
CA GLY A 946 11.46 20.69 -36.02
C GLY A 946 11.19 22.15 -35.65
N SER A 947 10.50 22.90 -36.50
CA SER A 947 10.38 24.35 -36.37
C SER A 947 9.12 24.86 -35.71
N GLN A 948 8.06 24.07 -35.55
CA GLN A 948 6.78 24.53 -35.01
C GLN A 948 6.11 23.49 -34.13
N TRP A 949 5.65 23.89 -32.96
CA TRP A 949 4.78 23.08 -32.11
C TRP A 949 3.37 23.01 -32.69
N ASN A 950 2.83 21.85 -32.79
CA ASN A 950 1.45 21.63 -33.15
C ASN A 950 0.57 21.82 -31.92
N THR A 951 -0.11 22.97 -31.82
CA THR A 951 -0.97 23.32 -30.68
C THR A 951 -2.25 22.47 -30.59
N ASN A 952 -2.56 21.67 -31.60
CA ASN A 952 -3.73 20.78 -31.62
C ASN A 952 -3.44 19.40 -31.04
N VAL A 953 -2.18 19.09 -30.73
CA VAL A 953 -1.78 17.82 -30.14
C VAL A 953 -1.64 17.99 -28.63
N ILE A 954 -2.49 17.29 -27.87
CA ILE A 954 -2.41 17.24 -26.42
C ILE A 954 -1.39 16.16 -26.05
N VAL A 955 -0.28 16.56 -25.45
CA VAL A 955 0.75 15.67 -24.93
C VAL A 955 0.61 15.63 -23.41
N GLN A 956 0.10 14.52 -22.88
CA GLN A 956 -0.07 14.33 -21.44
C GLN A 956 1.15 13.68 -20.79
N GLU A 957 1.95 12.96 -21.56
CA GLU A 957 3.16 12.29 -21.10
C GLU A 957 4.41 13.10 -21.47
N GLN A 958 5.49 12.82 -20.76
CA GLN A 958 6.81 13.37 -21.07
C GLN A 958 7.45 12.51 -22.17
N LEU A 959 7.39 12.97 -23.42
CA LEU A 959 7.96 12.27 -24.55
C LEU A 959 9.46 12.52 -24.65
N LEU A 960 10.25 11.45 -24.62
CA LEU A 960 11.68 11.45 -24.86
C LEU A 960 11.94 10.89 -26.26
N TYR A 961 12.39 11.72 -27.17
CA TYR A 961 12.80 11.27 -28.50
C TYR A 961 14.27 10.86 -28.50
N VAL A 962 14.54 9.60 -28.83
CA VAL A 962 15.89 9.09 -29.04
C VAL A 962 16.07 8.92 -30.56
N PRO A 963 16.90 9.75 -31.22
CA PRO A 963 17.16 9.59 -32.65
C PRO A 963 17.74 8.21 -32.93
N GLN A 964 17.16 7.47 -33.87
CA GLN A 964 17.82 6.26 -34.35
C GLN A 964 19.06 6.69 -35.14
N GLU A 965 20.22 6.22 -34.72
CA GLU A 965 21.40 6.33 -35.61
C GLU A 965 21.08 5.63 -36.93
N THR A 966 20.94 6.40 -37.96
CA THR A 966 20.91 5.82 -39.32
C THR A 966 22.21 5.06 -39.45
N ALA A 967 22.11 3.73 -39.48
CA ALA A 967 23.25 2.89 -39.84
C ALA A 967 23.80 3.43 -41.18
N THR A 968 24.89 4.16 -41.11
CA THR A 968 25.64 4.57 -42.31
C THR A 968 26.14 3.28 -42.91
N ALA A 969 25.57 2.91 -44.07
CA ALA A 969 25.93 1.78 -44.87
C ALA A 969 27.43 1.81 -45.28
#